data_7ca7f849cf85a9d3e8564d64b203cb9a
#
_entry.id   7ca7f849cf85a9d3e8564d64b203cb9a
#
_cell.length_a   1.000
_cell.length_b   1.000
_cell.length_c   1.000
_cell.angle_alpha   90.00
_cell.angle_beta   90.00
_cell.angle_gamma   90.00
#
_symmetry.space_group_name_H-M   'P 1'
#
loop_
_entity.id
_entity.type
_entity.pdbx_description
1 polymer ?
#
loop_
_entity_poly.entity_id
_entity_poly.type
_entity_poly.pdbx_seq_one_letter_code
_entity_poly.pdbx_strand_id
1 'polypeptide(L)'
;MKQRKKQISDLNLREKQLKKDRKEVRKLKTKKDPTNSLLSVLLKKEKKRFTVEDTIPYIRMLPEGICQLDEKNYSKTISFQDINYQLALEEDRDLIFNQFANFLNSFDPSVHIELSYVNQLGRNKDLQDAIKIADKGDFYDDVRKEFREMLKLQLAKGNNGLKKMKYITFTTEADNLEQARAKLNRLEVDILSNFKSMGVRAESLDGEERLRLVHDMLNPDKNFDFSYKDLKKKESTKSHITPNIFNFAPANNFKFGKFIGAVSHFQILASELSDRMLSEFLDIDDNIYVAFHIDVVEQAEAIKLIKRKNTDLDRMKIEEQKKAVRAGYDMDIIPSDINTFGADVKSMLSDLQNRDERLFVVTIVMMNFARTNQKLENTIAQISSIANRHNCQVKRLSHQQEQGLVSVLPLGINQVEIKRFLTSSSTAVFMPFTTEELFIDSANSLYYGLNALSQNLIMADRKKLKNPNGLILGTPGSGKSFSAKREMANAILVTDDDVIICDPEGEYSNLVKQFNGEVIKVSAKSKDYLNPLDINMNYGDGDAPLKDKANFIMSMLELVVGGSGLTAAEKSVIDRCLPKIYQKYFEDPKPENMPILGDLYDMLLSQEEGVGRKLATEMEIYVKGSLNVFNNRSNVDLNRQLLCFDIKELGTQLKKIGMLVIQDQVWNKVSLNRGSKSTRYYIDEFHLLLKDPQTASYSVEIWKRFRKWGGIPTGITQNVKDLLTSQEIENIFDNTDFVLMLNQASGDRDILAKKLKISPYQLNYITNSNAGEGLLFFGNTIVPFIDKFPKDTMLYKLMTTKPEEAK
;
A
#
# COMPACT_ATOMS: atom_id res chain seq x y z
N MET A 1 3.46 -64.67 -5.85
CA MET A 1 4.66 -65.46 -6.27
C MET A 1 4.98 -65.36 -7.77
N LYS A 2 4.01 -65.35 -8.71
CA LYS A 2 4.31 -65.24 -10.16
C LYS A 2 4.91 -63.90 -10.61
N GLN A 3 4.55 -62.77 -10.02
CA GLN A 3 5.10 -61.45 -10.37
C GLN A 3 6.56 -61.25 -9.90
N ARG A 4 6.92 -61.78 -8.74
CA ARG A 4 8.29 -61.74 -8.25
C ARG A 4 9.27 -62.60 -9.06
N LYS A 5 8.80 -63.75 -9.64
CA LYS A 5 9.57 -64.57 -10.55
C LYS A 5 9.81 -63.89 -11.89
N LYS A 6 8.85 -63.08 -12.38
CA LYS A 6 8.96 -62.32 -13.64
C LYS A 6 9.98 -61.19 -13.52
N GLN A 7 9.96 -60.44 -12.40
CA GLN A 7 10.94 -59.38 -12.12
C GLN A 7 12.37 -59.88 -11.97
N ILE A 8 12.54 -61.07 -11.35
CA ILE A 8 13.87 -61.67 -11.21
C ILE A 8 14.39 -62.20 -12.55
N SER A 9 13.47 -62.72 -13.43
CA SER A 9 13.79 -63.13 -14.79
C SER A 9 14.26 -61.92 -15.64
N ASP A 10 13.56 -60.78 -15.56
CA ASP A 10 13.90 -59.57 -16.33
C ASP A 10 15.21 -58.93 -15.87
N LEU A 11 15.50 -58.97 -14.57
CA LEU A 11 16.79 -58.49 -14.00
C LEU A 11 17.94 -59.40 -14.48
N ASN A 12 17.76 -60.75 -14.51
CA ASN A 12 18.79 -61.68 -14.98
C ASN A 12 19.01 -61.56 -16.51
N LEU A 13 18.00 -61.25 -17.27
CA LEU A 13 18.15 -60.95 -18.70
C LEU A 13 18.95 -59.66 -18.94
N ARG A 14 18.64 -58.58 -18.20
CA ARG A 14 19.41 -57.30 -18.26
C ARG A 14 20.88 -57.50 -17.84
N GLU A 15 21.15 -58.29 -16.78
CA GLU A 15 22.52 -58.57 -16.34
C GLU A 15 23.30 -59.40 -17.38
N LYS A 16 22.63 -60.31 -18.07
CA LYS A 16 23.24 -61.07 -19.16
C LYS A 16 23.52 -60.18 -20.40
N GLN A 17 22.63 -59.24 -20.69
CA GLN A 17 22.83 -58.30 -21.79
C GLN A 17 24.03 -57.36 -21.45
N LEU A 18 24.10 -56.81 -20.24
CA LEU A 18 25.23 -56.00 -19.79
C LEU A 18 26.58 -56.75 -19.78
N LYS A 19 26.56 -58.03 -19.48
CA LYS A 19 27.79 -58.84 -19.52
C LYS A 19 28.21 -59.15 -20.98
N LYS A 20 27.24 -59.22 -21.89
CA LYS A 20 27.51 -59.40 -23.36
C LYS A 20 28.08 -58.11 -23.94
N ASP A 21 27.48 -56.98 -23.61
CA ASP A 21 27.94 -55.67 -24.05
C ASP A 21 29.36 -55.33 -23.51
N ARG A 22 29.65 -55.67 -22.22
CA ARG A 22 31.00 -55.57 -21.68
C ARG A 22 32.02 -56.48 -22.34
N LYS A 23 31.62 -57.65 -22.83
CA LYS A 23 32.50 -58.55 -23.57
C LYS A 23 32.80 -58.04 -24.96
N GLU A 24 31.79 -57.43 -25.64
CA GLU A 24 31.95 -56.81 -26.97
C GLU A 24 32.86 -55.55 -26.88
N VAL A 25 32.66 -54.71 -25.87
CA VAL A 25 33.51 -53.54 -25.62
C VAL A 25 34.96 -53.95 -25.30
N ARG A 26 35.17 -55.10 -24.59
CA ARG A 26 36.54 -55.65 -24.37
C ARG A 26 37.15 -56.18 -25.63
N LYS A 27 36.43 -56.84 -26.55
CA LYS A 27 36.93 -57.34 -27.85
C LYS A 27 37.30 -56.19 -28.78
N LEU A 28 36.59 -55.03 -28.72
CA LEU A 28 36.90 -53.83 -29.48
C LEU A 28 38.16 -53.10 -29.00
N LYS A 29 38.56 -53.29 -27.73
CA LYS A 29 39.77 -52.67 -27.14
C LYS A 29 41.07 -53.41 -27.50
N THR A 30 41.01 -54.60 -28.09
CA THR A 30 42.19 -55.46 -28.38
C THR A 30 42.63 -55.50 -29.83
N LYS A 31 41.92 -54.81 -30.77
CA LYS A 31 42.36 -54.67 -32.14
C LYS A 31 42.96 -53.28 -32.38
N LYS A 32 44.28 -53.20 -32.53
CA LYS A 32 44.99 -52.04 -33.07
C LYS A 32 44.74 -51.95 -34.58
N ASP A 33 43.79 -51.14 -34.99
CA ASP A 33 43.52 -50.74 -36.36
C ASP A 33 43.54 -49.23 -36.51
N PRO A 34 44.04 -48.65 -37.60
CA PRO A 34 44.23 -47.22 -37.80
C PRO A 34 42.95 -46.43 -38.00
N THR A 35 41.77 -47.05 -37.96
CA THR A 35 40.45 -46.43 -38.00
C THR A 35 40.03 -45.79 -36.63
N ASN A 36 40.91 -45.78 -35.61
CA ASN A 36 40.64 -45.23 -34.31
C ASN A 36 40.54 -43.68 -34.26
N SER A 37 40.81 -43.02 -35.39
CA SER A 37 40.58 -41.56 -35.45
C SER A 37 39.13 -41.15 -35.55
N LEU A 38 38.31 -41.95 -36.22
CA LEU A 38 36.86 -41.69 -36.41
C LEU A 38 36.07 -42.01 -35.14
N LEU A 39 36.40 -43.06 -34.42
CA LEU A 39 35.76 -43.43 -33.15
C LEU A 39 36.18 -42.47 -32.02
N SER A 40 37.42 -41.93 -32.05
CA SER A 40 37.85 -40.87 -31.09
C SER A 40 37.17 -39.53 -31.39
N VAL A 41 36.73 -39.24 -32.60
CA VAL A 41 35.93 -38.06 -32.99
C VAL A 41 34.47 -38.28 -32.65
N LEU A 42 33.93 -39.49 -32.74
CA LEU A 42 32.55 -39.83 -32.35
C LEU A 42 32.41 -40.02 -30.82
N LEU A 43 33.48 -40.32 -30.08
CA LEU A 43 33.51 -40.39 -28.62
C LEU A 43 33.96 -39.09 -27.95
N LYS A 44 34.39 -38.09 -28.69
CA LYS A 44 34.43 -36.71 -28.29
C LYS A 44 33.01 -36.11 -28.44
N LYS A 45 32.01 -36.70 -27.82
CA LYS A 45 30.96 -35.92 -27.18
C LYS A 45 31.72 -35.02 -26.21
N GLU A 46 31.89 -33.77 -26.57
CA GLU A 46 32.32 -32.75 -25.66
C GLU A 46 31.56 -32.96 -24.37
N LYS A 47 32.28 -33.22 -23.28
CA LYS A 47 31.70 -33.07 -21.97
C LYS A 47 31.20 -31.66 -21.89
N LYS A 48 29.91 -31.45 -22.20
CA LYS A 48 29.27 -30.17 -22.04
C LYS A 48 29.65 -29.68 -20.66
N ARG A 49 30.51 -28.68 -20.58
CA ARG A 49 30.89 -28.11 -19.29
C ARG A 49 29.62 -27.48 -18.76
N PHE A 50 29.09 -28.03 -17.68
CA PHE A 50 27.96 -27.41 -16.97
C PHE A 50 28.44 -26.06 -16.46
N THR A 51 27.78 -25.04 -16.93
CA THR A 51 27.96 -23.65 -16.46
C THR A 51 26.90 -23.29 -15.45
N VAL A 52 27.10 -22.22 -14.71
CA VAL A 52 26.10 -21.69 -13.75
C VAL A 52 24.77 -21.33 -14.46
N GLU A 53 24.83 -20.97 -15.74
CA GLU A 53 23.66 -20.65 -16.55
C GLU A 53 22.77 -21.88 -16.81
N ASP A 54 23.34 -23.09 -16.85
CA ASP A 54 22.61 -24.34 -17.10
C ASP A 54 21.70 -24.71 -15.92
N THR A 55 21.95 -24.15 -14.72
CA THR A 55 21.09 -24.33 -13.53
C THR A 55 19.74 -23.66 -13.71
N ILE A 56 19.64 -22.56 -14.48
CA ILE A 56 18.41 -21.82 -14.69
C ILE A 56 17.70 -22.32 -15.97
N PRO A 57 16.58 -23.07 -15.84
CA PRO A 57 16.02 -23.83 -16.95
C PRO A 57 15.02 -23.02 -17.79
N TYR A 58 15.49 -21.97 -18.46
CA TYR A 58 14.70 -21.34 -19.52
C TYR A 58 15.53 -21.19 -20.80
N ILE A 59 14.89 -21.10 -21.95
CA ILE A 59 15.59 -20.93 -23.24
C ILE A 59 15.90 -19.44 -23.44
N ARG A 60 14.90 -18.58 -23.31
CA ARG A 60 15.04 -17.12 -23.49
C ARG A 60 13.96 -16.34 -22.75
N MET A 61 14.31 -15.14 -22.32
CA MET A 61 13.39 -14.13 -21.82
C MET A 61 13.23 -13.06 -22.92
N LEU A 62 11.97 -12.77 -23.29
CA LEU A 62 11.66 -11.78 -24.32
C LEU A 62 11.41 -10.40 -23.72
N PRO A 63 11.63 -9.29 -24.45
CA PRO A 63 11.42 -7.94 -23.94
C PRO A 63 10.01 -7.67 -23.41
N GLU A 64 9.01 -8.31 -23.99
CA GLU A 64 7.59 -8.21 -23.62
C GLU A 64 7.21 -9.02 -22.36
N GLY A 65 8.19 -9.56 -21.62
CA GLY A 65 7.98 -10.32 -20.41
C GLY A 65 7.60 -11.79 -20.59
N ILE A 66 7.57 -12.31 -21.80
CA ILE A 66 7.33 -13.73 -22.06
C ILE A 66 8.64 -14.50 -21.88
N CYS A 67 8.62 -15.51 -21.02
CA CYS A 67 9.72 -16.46 -20.82
C CYS A 67 9.42 -17.77 -21.53
N GLN A 68 10.28 -18.17 -22.45
CA GLN A 68 10.24 -19.50 -23.07
C GLN A 68 11.02 -20.46 -22.19
N LEU A 69 10.34 -21.39 -21.54
CA LEU A 69 10.90 -22.36 -20.61
C LEU A 69 11.55 -23.54 -21.34
N ASP A 70 10.79 -24.13 -22.25
CA ASP A 70 11.24 -25.22 -23.13
C ASP A 70 10.61 -25.06 -24.53
N GLU A 71 10.54 -26.13 -25.28
CA GLU A 71 10.01 -26.12 -26.67
C GLU A 71 8.53 -25.74 -26.74
N LYS A 72 7.73 -26.02 -25.69
CA LYS A 72 6.29 -25.85 -25.67
C LYS A 72 5.76 -24.97 -24.55
N ASN A 73 6.52 -24.81 -23.49
CA ASN A 73 6.06 -24.09 -22.29
C ASN A 73 6.53 -22.64 -22.29
N TYR A 74 5.60 -21.73 -22.03
CA TYR A 74 5.81 -20.30 -21.99
C TYR A 74 5.15 -19.71 -20.76
N SER A 75 5.84 -18.79 -20.06
CA SER A 75 5.31 -18.14 -18.85
C SER A 75 5.35 -16.62 -18.92
N LYS A 76 4.47 -15.99 -18.15
CA LYS A 76 4.43 -14.55 -17.91
C LYS A 76 4.22 -14.29 -16.42
N THR A 77 4.67 -13.13 -15.92
CA THR A 77 4.61 -12.79 -14.50
C THR A 77 3.94 -11.44 -14.30
N ILE A 78 3.06 -11.35 -13.31
CA ILE A 78 2.40 -10.13 -12.85
C ILE A 78 2.85 -9.87 -11.42
N SER A 79 3.24 -8.65 -11.11
CA SER A 79 3.42 -8.18 -9.74
C SER A 79 2.09 -7.67 -9.19
N PHE A 80 1.81 -7.88 -7.91
CA PHE A 80 0.61 -7.36 -7.28
C PHE A 80 0.88 -6.85 -5.87
N GLN A 81 0.07 -5.89 -5.45
CA GLN A 81 0.18 -5.25 -4.14
C GLN A 81 -0.70 -5.96 -3.11
N ASP A 82 -0.45 -5.65 -1.86
CA ASP A 82 -1.28 -6.11 -0.74
C ASP A 82 -2.57 -5.30 -0.64
N ILE A 83 -3.56 -5.89 0.02
CA ILE A 83 -4.77 -5.21 0.47
C ILE A 83 -4.97 -5.47 1.95
N ASN A 84 -5.72 -4.62 2.61
CA ASN A 84 -5.96 -4.71 4.04
C ASN A 84 -6.96 -5.84 4.37
N TYR A 85 -6.47 -7.08 4.37
CA TYR A 85 -7.29 -8.25 4.70
C TYR A 85 -7.40 -8.47 6.20
N GLN A 86 -6.28 -8.41 6.94
CA GLN A 86 -6.24 -8.77 8.37
C GLN A 86 -7.07 -7.83 9.25
N LEU A 87 -7.15 -6.56 8.88
CA LEU A 87 -7.87 -5.54 9.63
C LEU A 87 -9.25 -5.22 9.02
N ALA A 88 -9.67 -5.91 7.95
CA ALA A 88 -10.97 -5.70 7.32
C ALA A 88 -12.13 -6.17 8.22
N LEU A 89 -13.34 -5.72 7.92
CA LEU A 89 -14.57 -6.27 8.50
C LEU A 89 -14.70 -7.75 8.17
N GLU A 90 -15.37 -8.51 9.01
CA GLU A 90 -15.55 -9.96 8.81
C GLU A 90 -16.26 -10.24 7.47
N GLU A 91 -17.31 -9.48 7.18
CA GLU A 91 -18.03 -9.56 5.89
C GLU A 91 -17.14 -9.29 4.68
N ASP A 92 -16.26 -8.29 4.77
CA ASP A 92 -15.30 -7.96 3.70
C ASP A 92 -14.22 -9.03 3.58
N ARG A 93 -13.77 -9.61 4.69
CA ARG A 93 -12.81 -10.73 4.68
C ARG A 93 -13.41 -11.94 3.99
N ASP A 94 -14.63 -12.30 4.33
CA ASP A 94 -15.34 -13.42 3.68
C ASP A 94 -15.56 -13.17 2.19
N LEU A 95 -15.88 -11.93 1.82
CA LEU A 95 -16.00 -11.52 0.42
C LEU A 95 -14.67 -11.70 -0.34
N ILE A 96 -13.57 -11.18 0.21
CA ILE A 96 -12.23 -11.29 -0.40
C ILE A 96 -11.82 -12.77 -0.50
N PHE A 97 -12.07 -13.56 0.55
CA PHE A 97 -11.80 -15.00 0.57
C PHE A 97 -12.53 -15.73 -0.56
N ASN A 98 -13.83 -15.51 -0.67
CA ASN A 98 -14.65 -16.12 -1.71
C ASN A 98 -14.26 -15.66 -3.12
N GLN A 99 -13.93 -14.37 -3.28
CA GLN A 99 -13.43 -13.85 -4.56
C GLN A 99 -12.09 -14.48 -4.95
N PHE A 100 -11.19 -14.70 -3.98
CA PHE A 100 -9.91 -15.36 -4.25
C PHE A 100 -10.10 -16.85 -4.58
N ALA A 101 -11.01 -17.56 -3.90
CA ALA A 101 -11.37 -18.94 -4.24
C ALA A 101 -11.94 -19.02 -5.66
N ASN A 102 -12.85 -18.10 -6.02
CA ASN A 102 -13.41 -18.02 -7.38
C ASN A 102 -12.36 -17.66 -8.44
N PHE A 103 -11.39 -16.79 -8.08
CA PHE A 103 -10.25 -16.50 -8.95
C PHE A 103 -9.43 -17.76 -9.24
N LEU A 104 -9.12 -18.57 -8.23
CA LEU A 104 -8.44 -19.86 -8.45
C LEU A 104 -9.29 -20.79 -9.33
N ASN A 105 -10.60 -20.81 -9.15
CA ASN A 105 -11.52 -21.62 -9.95
C ASN A 105 -11.62 -21.16 -11.41
N SER A 106 -11.20 -19.96 -11.75
CA SER A 106 -11.26 -19.45 -13.13
C SER A 106 -10.21 -20.04 -14.06
N PHE A 107 -9.16 -20.68 -13.54
CA PHE A 107 -8.08 -21.21 -14.33
C PHE A 107 -8.43 -22.56 -14.98
N ASP A 108 -7.97 -22.74 -16.21
CA ASP A 108 -8.08 -23.98 -16.97
C ASP A 108 -7.00 -24.99 -16.51
N PRO A 109 -7.29 -26.31 -16.53
CA PRO A 109 -6.31 -27.35 -16.20
C PRO A 109 -5.01 -27.34 -17.01
N SER A 110 -4.98 -26.68 -18.16
CA SER A 110 -3.77 -26.51 -18.99
C SER A 110 -2.84 -25.39 -18.50
N VAL A 111 -3.24 -24.63 -17.48
CA VAL A 111 -2.50 -23.50 -16.94
C VAL A 111 -1.85 -23.89 -15.62
N HIS A 112 -0.52 -23.80 -15.53
CA HIS A 112 0.21 -23.89 -14.27
C HIS A 112 0.36 -22.52 -13.66
N ILE A 113 0.09 -22.39 -12.36
CA ILE A 113 0.16 -21.15 -11.61
C ILE A 113 1.23 -21.26 -10.54
N GLU A 114 2.05 -20.23 -10.41
CA GLU A 114 2.99 -20.06 -9.31
C GLU A 114 2.71 -18.73 -8.62
N LEU A 115 2.34 -18.77 -7.32
CA LEU A 115 2.29 -17.60 -6.46
C LEU A 115 3.62 -17.50 -5.72
N SER A 116 4.35 -16.42 -5.93
CA SER A 116 5.68 -16.21 -5.33
C SER A 116 5.65 -15.04 -4.36
N TYR A 117 6.12 -15.29 -3.14
CA TYR A 117 6.31 -14.28 -2.10
C TYR A 117 7.79 -14.13 -1.83
N VAL A 118 8.30 -12.94 -2.01
CA VAL A 118 9.72 -12.62 -1.92
C VAL A 118 9.91 -11.59 -0.83
N ASN A 119 10.34 -12.03 0.35
CA ASN A 119 10.81 -11.15 1.41
C ASN A 119 12.33 -11.14 1.38
N GLN A 120 12.89 -9.99 1.06
CA GLN A 120 14.33 -9.82 0.91
C GLN A 120 14.80 -8.58 1.65
N LEU A 121 15.88 -8.72 2.40
CA LEU A 121 16.57 -7.58 3.00
C LEU A 121 17.01 -6.61 1.89
N GLY A 122 16.50 -5.40 1.95
CA GLY A 122 16.86 -4.32 1.04
C GLY A 122 18.36 -4.00 1.16
N ARG A 123 18.95 -3.62 0.03
CA ARG A 123 20.34 -3.12 0.03
C ARG A 123 20.36 -1.76 0.71
N ASN A 124 21.35 -1.48 1.54
CA ASN A 124 21.53 -0.17 2.20
C ASN A 124 21.48 1.00 1.19
N LYS A 125 21.92 0.77 -0.04
CA LYS A 125 21.89 1.77 -1.10
C LYS A 125 20.47 2.03 -1.61
N ASP A 126 19.68 0.99 -1.84
CA ASP A 126 18.29 1.12 -2.28
C ASP A 126 17.43 1.84 -1.24
N LEU A 127 17.71 1.58 0.04
CA LEU A 127 17.07 2.25 1.18
C LEU A 127 17.47 3.72 1.28
N GLN A 128 18.73 4.04 0.98
CA GLN A 128 19.21 5.42 0.95
C GLN A 128 18.65 6.22 -0.23
N ASP A 129 18.51 5.57 -1.38
CA ASP A 129 17.97 6.18 -2.59
C ASP A 129 16.43 6.34 -2.55
N ALA A 130 15.74 5.60 -1.67
CA ALA A 130 14.29 5.72 -1.47
C ALA A 130 13.88 7.03 -0.75
N ILE A 131 14.82 7.68 -0.03
CA ILE A 131 14.57 8.94 0.67
C ILE A 131 15.18 10.08 -0.12
N LYS A 132 14.39 10.66 -1.03
CA LYS A 132 14.81 11.71 -1.97
C LYS A 132 14.51 13.12 -1.42
N ILE A 133 15.13 13.52 -0.33
CA ILE A 133 15.04 14.90 0.16
C ILE A 133 16.30 15.62 -0.31
N ALA A 134 16.17 16.46 -1.34
CA ALA A 134 17.29 17.20 -1.91
C ALA A 134 17.61 18.44 -1.06
N ASP A 135 18.89 18.82 -1.03
CA ASP A 135 19.28 20.13 -0.52
C ASP A 135 18.84 21.21 -1.52
N LYS A 136 18.31 22.33 -1.01
CA LYS A 136 17.78 23.44 -1.82
C LYS A 136 18.71 24.64 -1.84
N GLY A 137 19.83 24.61 -1.10
CA GLY A 137 20.76 25.71 -0.96
C GLY A 137 20.24 26.85 -0.06
N ASP A 138 19.30 26.56 0.80
CA ASP A 138 18.66 27.50 1.71
C ASP A 138 19.03 27.25 3.18
N PHE A 139 18.53 28.09 4.06
CA PHE A 139 18.77 28.01 5.51
C PHE A 139 18.37 26.68 6.15
N TYR A 140 17.54 25.85 5.48
CA TYR A 140 16.99 24.62 6.04
C TYR A 140 17.76 23.34 5.66
N ASP A 141 18.87 23.44 4.96
CA ASP A 141 19.59 22.26 4.51
C ASP A 141 20.15 21.42 5.67
N ASP A 142 20.54 22.05 6.79
CA ASP A 142 20.95 21.33 7.98
C ASP A 142 19.78 20.54 8.60
N VAL A 143 18.57 21.13 8.60
CA VAL A 143 17.35 20.48 9.09
C VAL A 143 16.93 19.35 8.15
N ARG A 144 17.07 19.55 6.80
CA ARG A 144 16.83 18.48 5.83
C ARG A 144 17.80 17.33 6.00
N LYS A 145 19.07 17.61 6.31
CA LYS A 145 20.07 16.58 6.59
C LYS A 145 19.71 15.78 7.84
N GLU A 146 19.38 16.44 8.94
CA GLU A 146 18.89 15.77 10.18
C GLU A 146 17.65 14.89 9.87
N PHE A 147 16.71 15.42 9.12
CA PHE A 147 15.49 14.72 8.76
C PHE A 147 15.77 13.48 7.88
N ARG A 148 16.66 13.59 6.87
CA ARG A 148 17.11 12.44 6.06
C ARG A 148 17.76 11.36 6.93
N GLU A 149 18.65 11.74 7.84
CA GLU A 149 19.32 10.78 8.74
C GLU A 149 18.30 10.11 9.67
N MET A 150 17.36 10.85 10.21
CA MET A 150 16.27 10.29 11.02
C MET A 150 15.44 9.28 10.24
N LEU A 151 15.02 9.61 9.00
CA LEU A 151 14.25 8.70 8.16
C LEU A 151 15.05 7.43 7.80
N LYS A 152 16.35 7.57 7.51
CA LYS A 152 17.24 6.42 7.27
C LYS A 152 17.36 5.53 8.51
N LEU A 153 17.47 6.12 9.69
CA LEU A 153 17.51 5.36 10.95
C LEU A 153 16.20 4.65 11.23
N GLN A 154 15.06 5.30 10.95
CA GLN A 154 13.74 4.67 11.09
C GLN A 154 13.56 3.53 10.08
N LEU A 155 13.96 3.74 8.84
CA LEU A 155 13.92 2.71 7.79
C LEU A 155 14.80 1.51 8.16
N ALA A 156 15.97 1.74 8.78
CA ALA A 156 16.85 0.67 9.25
C ALA A 156 16.30 -0.08 10.48
N LYS A 157 15.44 0.56 11.27
CA LYS A 157 14.77 -0.06 12.43
C LYS A 157 13.49 -0.79 12.05
N GLY A 158 12.76 -0.29 11.05
CA GLY A 158 11.52 -0.91 10.57
C GLY A 158 11.83 -2.20 9.81
N ASN A 159 11.15 -3.30 10.11
CA ASN A 159 11.30 -4.64 9.50
C ASN A 159 12.71 -4.91 8.93
N ASN A 160 13.74 -4.41 9.58
CA ASN A 160 15.14 -4.47 9.16
C ASN A 160 15.39 -4.11 7.67
N GLY A 161 14.54 -3.28 7.07
CA GLY A 161 14.61 -2.92 5.66
C GLY A 161 14.15 -4.01 4.70
N LEU A 162 13.28 -4.92 5.12
CA LEU A 162 12.71 -5.96 4.26
C LEU A 162 11.81 -5.38 3.18
N LYS A 163 12.04 -5.82 1.96
CA LYS A 163 11.20 -5.59 0.80
C LYS A 163 10.26 -6.80 0.64
N LYS A 164 8.97 -6.60 0.84
CA LYS A 164 7.95 -7.64 0.64
C LYS A 164 7.36 -7.49 -0.76
N MET A 165 7.55 -8.46 -1.62
CA MET A 165 7.10 -8.45 -3.01
C MET A 165 6.25 -9.70 -3.31
N LYS A 166 5.23 -9.54 -4.13
CA LYS A 166 4.27 -10.61 -4.45
C LYS A 166 4.09 -10.70 -5.96
N TYR A 167 4.15 -11.93 -6.46
CA TYR A 167 4.06 -12.20 -7.89
C TYR A 167 3.14 -13.38 -8.17
N ILE A 168 2.47 -13.35 -9.31
CA ILE A 168 1.81 -14.49 -9.91
C ILE A 168 2.45 -14.75 -11.26
N THR A 169 3.01 -15.96 -11.43
CA THR A 169 3.54 -16.44 -12.69
C THR A 169 2.61 -17.52 -13.21
N PHE A 170 2.23 -17.41 -14.46
CA PHE A 170 1.36 -18.39 -15.12
C PHE A 170 2.04 -18.93 -16.38
N THR A 171 1.94 -20.24 -16.54
CA THR A 171 2.58 -21.00 -17.63
C THR A 171 1.51 -21.70 -18.45
N THR A 172 1.68 -21.67 -19.76
CA THR A 172 0.79 -22.35 -20.71
C THR A 172 1.57 -23.10 -21.78
N GLU A 173 1.00 -24.19 -22.27
CA GLU A 173 1.52 -24.96 -23.41
C GLU A 173 1.10 -24.34 -24.73
N ALA A 174 2.04 -24.20 -25.68
CA ALA A 174 1.77 -23.71 -27.03
C ALA A 174 2.81 -24.29 -28.01
N ASP A 175 2.39 -24.52 -29.25
CA ASP A 175 3.25 -25.08 -30.29
C ASP A 175 4.26 -24.05 -30.83
N ASN A 176 3.98 -22.77 -30.68
CA ASN A 176 4.84 -21.70 -31.14
C ASN A 176 4.63 -20.40 -30.30
N LEU A 177 5.53 -19.46 -30.50
CA LEU A 177 5.52 -18.19 -29.74
C LEU A 177 4.26 -17.33 -30.00
N GLU A 178 3.72 -17.33 -31.22
CA GLU A 178 2.53 -16.51 -31.54
C GLU A 178 1.29 -17.02 -30.80
N GLN A 179 1.09 -18.35 -30.78
CA GLN A 179 0.02 -18.96 -30.00
C GLN A 179 0.23 -18.74 -28.49
N ALA A 180 1.47 -18.88 -28.02
CA ALA A 180 1.80 -18.60 -26.62
C ALA A 180 1.45 -17.16 -26.24
N ARG A 181 1.83 -16.18 -27.09
CA ARG A 181 1.52 -14.76 -26.89
C ARG A 181 0.02 -14.50 -26.78
N ALA A 182 -0.78 -15.08 -27.70
CA ALA A 182 -2.23 -14.92 -27.67
C ALA A 182 -2.86 -15.49 -26.39
N LYS A 183 -2.45 -16.70 -25.98
CA LYS A 183 -2.95 -17.35 -24.74
C LYS A 183 -2.53 -16.58 -23.50
N LEU A 184 -1.25 -16.21 -23.38
CA LEU A 184 -0.71 -15.50 -22.21
C LEU A 184 -1.32 -14.10 -22.06
N ASN A 185 -1.51 -13.37 -23.16
CA ASN A 185 -2.13 -12.04 -23.09
C ASN A 185 -3.61 -12.13 -22.67
N ARG A 186 -4.35 -13.17 -23.09
CA ARG A 186 -5.71 -13.38 -22.60
C ARG A 186 -5.73 -13.67 -21.10
N LEU A 187 -4.89 -14.60 -20.64
CA LEU A 187 -4.77 -14.92 -19.20
C LEU A 187 -4.36 -13.70 -18.38
N GLU A 188 -3.44 -12.88 -18.89
CA GLU A 188 -3.03 -11.64 -18.26
C GLU A 188 -4.20 -10.69 -18.01
N VAL A 189 -5.01 -10.45 -19.04
CA VAL A 189 -6.21 -9.58 -18.93
C VAL A 189 -7.20 -10.15 -17.92
N ASP A 190 -7.43 -11.46 -17.94
CA ASP A 190 -8.34 -12.13 -17.01
C ASP A 190 -7.83 -12.02 -15.56
N ILE A 191 -6.53 -12.25 -15.32
CA ILE A 191 -5.90 -12.13 -13.99
C ILE A 191 -5.97 -10.67 -13.48
N LEU A 192 -5.58 -9.69 -14.31
CA LEU A 192 -5.63 -8.27 -13.94
C LEU A 192 -7.06 -7.80 -13.63
N SER A 193 -8.06 -8.30 -14.39
CA SER A 193 -9.46 -7.99 -14.14
C SER A 193 -9.95 -8.57 -12.81
N ASN A 194 -9.58 -9.81 -12.48
CA ASN A 194 -9.91 -10.44 -11.20
C ASN A 194 -9.24 -9.71 -10.02
N PHE A 195 -7.96 -9.37 -10.13
CA PHE A 195 -7.29 -8.57 -9.09
C PHE A 195 -7.94 -7.21 -8.91
N LYS A 196 -8.30 -6.54 -9.99
CA LYS A 196 -9.01 -5.26 -9.94
C LYS A 196 -10.37 -5.37 -9.24
N SER A 197 -11.11 -6.46 -9.45
CA SER A 197 -12.39 -6.70 -8.77
C SER A 197 -12.25 -6.92 -7.27
N MET A 198 -11.12 -7.48 -6.82
CA MET A 198 -10.74 -7.63 -5.42
C MET A 198 -10.12 -6.36 -4.81
N GLY A 199 -9.98 -5.27 -5.58
CA GLY A 199 -9.31 -4.04 -5.14
C GLY A 199 -7.79 -4.10 -5.13
N VAL A 200 -7.20 -5.17 -5.67
CA VAL A 200 -5.75 -5.39 -5.72
C VAL A 200 -5.16 -4.65 -6.91
N ARG A 201 -4.12 -3.84 -6.69
CA ARG A 201 -3.33 -3.27 -7.77
C ARG A 201 -2.34 -4.29 -8.29
N ALA A 202 -2.33 -4.51 -9.59
CA ALA A 202 -1.44 -5.47 -10.22
C ALA A 202 -0.94 -4.94 -11.56
N GLU A 203 0.33 -5.25 -11.88
CA GLU A 203 1.01 -4.79 -13.08
C GLU A 203 1.80 -5.94 -13.71
N SER A 204 1.74 -6.06 -15.03
CA SER A 204 2.51 -7.06 -15.76
C SER A 204 3.97 -6.66 -15.82
N LEU A 205 4.87 -7.60 -15.56
CA LEU A 205 6.31 -7.37 -15.69
C LEU A 205 6.77 -7.54 -17.13
N ASP A 206 7.58 -6.60 -17.59
CA ASP A 206 8.33 -6.74 -18.83
C ASP A 206 9.56 -7.66 -18.67
N GLY A 207 10.31 -7.85 -19.74
CA GLY A 207 11.47 -8.75 -19.71
C GLY A 207 12.62 -8.25 -18.85
N GLU A 208 12.87 -6.94 -18.80
CA GLU A 208 13.92 -6.36 -17.94
C GLU A 208 13.53 -6.45 -16.47
N GLU A 209 12.27 -6.22 -16.16
CA GLU A 209 11.73 -6.34 -14.79
C GLU A 209 11.76 -7.79 -14.29
N ARG A 210 11.37 -8.76 -15.14
CA ARG A 210 11.49 -10.18 -14.81
C ARG A 210 12.93 -10.63 -14.61
N LEU A 211 13.85 -10.19 -15.46
CA LEU A 211 15.28 -10.47 -15.30
C LEU A 211 15.82 -9.85 -14.01
N ARG A 212 15.42 -8.61 -13.70
CA ARG A 212 15.77 -7.93 -12.44
C ARG A 212 15.27 -8.72 -11.23
N LEU A 213 14.02 -9.19 -11.25
CA LEU A 213 13.45 -9.99 -10.20
C LEU A 213 14.30 -11.24 -9.93
N VAL A 214 14.57 -12.03 -10.96
CA VAL A 214 15.39 -13.26 -10.81
C VAL A 214 16.83 -12.91 -10.42
N HIS A 215 17.41 -11.84 -10.97
CA HIS A 215 18.74 -11.36 -10.59
C HIS A 215 18.81 -11.02 -9.10
N ASP A 216 17.85 -10.24 -8.60
CA ASP A 216 17.85 -9.78 -7.20
C ASP A 216 17.65 -10.94 -6.23
N MET A 217 16.89 -11.98 -6.62
CA MET A 217 16.77 -13.22 -5.84
C MET A 217 18.07 -14.02 -5.79
N LEU A 218 18.85 -14.05 -6.88
CA LEU A 218 20.07 -14.82 -6.99
C LEU A 218 21.34 -14.03 -6.64
N ASN A 219 21.31 -12.71 -6.70
CA ASN A 219 22.42 -11.80 -6.39
C ASN A 219 21.99 -10.69 -5.43
N PRO A 220 21.59 -11.02 -4.18
CA PRO A 220 21.01 -10.03 -3.26
C PRO A 220 21.92 -8.85 -2.91
N ASP A 221 23.24 -8.98 -3.13
CA ASP A 221 24.25 -7.96 -2.83
C ASP A 221 24.74 -7.19 -4.07
N LYS A 222 24.18 -7.44 -5.25
CA LYS A 222 24.62 -6.77 -6.50
C LYS A 222 23.49 -5.96 -7.12
N ASN A 223 23.84 -4.89 -7.79
CA ASN A 223 22.91 -4.13 -8.60
C ASN A 223 22.68 -4.82 -9.94
N PHE A 224 21.45 -4.77 -10.43
CA PHE A 224 21.10 -5.20 -11.77
C PHE A 224 21.31 -4.06 -12.74
N ASP A 225 22.21 -4.27 -13.68
CA ASP A 225 22.53 -3.32 -14.75
C ASP A 225 22.44 -4.08 -16.07
N PHE A 226 21.28 -4.02 -16.71
CA PHE A 226 20.98 -4.70 -17.96
C PHE A 226 19.89 -3.95 -18.71
N SER A 227 20.11 -3.79 -20.02
CA SER A 227 19.07 -3.41 -20.97
C SER A 227 19.17 -4.29 -22.23
N TYR A 228 18.03 -4.63 -22.83
CA TYR A 228 18.00 -5.37 -24.08
C TYR A 228 18.76 -4.68 -25.22
N LYS A 229 18.97 -3.37 -25.13
CA LYS A 229 19.77 -2.61 -26.13
C LYS A 229 21.25 -2.99 -26.12
N ASP A 230 21.74 -3.46 -24.97
CA ASP A 230 23.15 -3.79 -24.75
C ASP A 230 23.46 -5.26 -25.03
N LEU A 231 22.40 -6.08 -25.25
CA LEU A 231 22.53 -7.53 -25.48
C LEU A 231 23.22 -7.81 -26.83
N LYS A 232 24.40 -8.46 -26.79
CA LYS A 232 25.15 -8.83 -27.97
C LYS A 232 24.49 -10.01 -28.70
N LYS A 233 24.66 -10.07 -30.03
CA LYS A 233 24.23 -11.23 -30.83
C LYS A 233 24.82 -12.52 -30.27
N LYS A 234 23.98 -13.47 -29.87
CA LYS A 234 24.29 -14.77 -29.24
C LYS A 234 24.59 -14.76 -27.74
N GLU A 235 24.48 -13.62 -27.07
CA GLU A 235 24.57 -13.58 -25.61
C GLU A 235 23.24 -14.04 -25.00
N SER A 236 23.33 -14.82 -23.93
CA SER A 236 22.15 -15.27 -23.19
C SER A 236 21.81 -14.27 -22.07
N THR A 237 20.52 -13.97 -21.89
CA THR A 237 20.08 -13.15 -20.73
C THR A 237 20.44 -13.80 -19.38
N LYS A 238 20.73 -15.11 -19.36
CA LYS A 238 21.12 -15.84 -18.15
C LYS A 238 22.43 -15.37 -17.57
N SER A 239 23.41 -14.93 -18.41
CA SER A 239 24.69 -14.41 -17.96
C SER A 239 24.57 -13.20 -17.03
N HIS A 240 23.49 -12.42 -17.19
CA HIS A 240 23.23 -11.21 -16.39
C HIS A 240 22.51 -11.47 -15.06
N ILE A 241 21.86 -12.65 -14.90
CA ILE A 241 21.09 -12.97 -13.71
C ILE A 241 21.73 -14.04 -12.82
N THR A 242 22.63 -14.87 -13.37
CA THR A 242 23.24 -15.95 -12.60
C THR A 242 24.36 -15.45 -11.68
N PRO A 243 24.49 -16.01 -10.47
CA PRO A 243 25.62 -15.72 -9.60
C PRO A 243 26.90 -16.34 -10.14
N ASN A 244 28.06 -15.93 -9.61
CA ASN A 244 29.35 -16.42 -10.08
C ASN A 244 29.56 -17.91 -9.78
N ILE A 245 28.86 -18.48 -8.80
CA ILE A 245 29.01 -19.87 -8.36
C ILE A 245 27.68 -20.42 -7.82
N PHE A 246 27.40 -21.67 -8.18
CA PHE A 246 26.48 -22.55 -7.47
C PHE A 246 27.23 -23.78 -6.98
N ASN A 247 26.91 -24.25 -5.77
CA ASN A 247 27.44 -25.50 -5.22
C ASN A 247 26.32 -26.27 -4.48
N PHE A 248 25.83 -27.33 -5.11
CA PHE A 248 24.78 -28.22 -4.59
C PHE A 248 25.37 -29.55 -4.02
N ALA A 249 26.67 -29.62 -3.75
CA ALA A 249 27.28 -30.83 -3.19
C ALA A 249 26.75 -31.20 -1.81
N PRO A 250 26.43 -30.27 -0.90
CA PRO A 250 25.82 -30.64 0.39
C PRO A 250 24.38 -31.14 0.19
N ALA A 251 23.99 -32.15 1.01
CA ALA A 251 22.68 -32.78 0.88
C ALA A 251 21.48 -31.83 1.18
N ASN A 252 21.62 -30.94 2.17
CA ASN A 252 20.54 -30.21 2.79
C ASN A 252 20.66 -28.69 2.66
N ASN A 253 21.67 -28.18 1.98
CA ASN A 253 21.86 -26.77 1.68
C ASN A 253 22.69 -26.62 0.38
N PHE A 254 22.81 -25.38 -0.09
CA PHE A 254 23.63 -25.07 -1.26
C PHE A 254 24.30 -23.71 -1.08
N LYS A 255 25.32 -23.42 -1.89
CA LYS A 255 25.96 -22.11 -1.91
C LYS A 255 25.68 -21.43 -3.24
N PHE A 256 25.41 -20.13 -3.17
CA PHE A 256 25.28 -19.25 -4.34
C PHE A 256 25.92 -17.90 -4.04
N GLY A 257 26.83 -17.48 -4.90
CA GLY A 257 27.63 -16.30 -4.63
C GLY A 257 28.30 -16.36 -3.24
N LYS A 258 27.99 -15.43 -2.36
CA LYS A 258 28.48 -15.33 -0.96
C LYS A 258 27.51 -15.90 0.07
N PHE A 259 26.38 -16.45 -0.37
CA PHE A 259 25.30 -16.88 0.50
C PHE A 259 25.24 -18.41 0.61
N ILE A 260 24.68 -18.87 1.72
CA ILE A 260 24.30 -20.26 1.94
C ILE A 260 22.77 -20.27 1.94
N GLY A 261 22.18 -21.06 1.05
CA GLY A 261 20.73 -21.22 0.91
C GLY A 261 20.30 -22.64 1.32
N ALA A 262 19.07 -22.77 1.73
CA ALA A 262 18.41 -24.05 1.93
C ALA A 262 16.96 -23.95 1.44
N VAL A 263 16.53 -24.93 0.67
CA VAL A 263 15.15 -25.07 0.25
C VAL A 263 14.48 -26.17 1.05
N SER A 264 13.30 -25.86 1.54
CA SER A 264 12.43 -26.74 2.29
C SER A 264 11.07 -26.85 1.62
N HIS A 265 10.37 -27.95 1.82
CA HIS A 265 8.98 -28.10 1.46
C HIS A 265 8.09 -27.99 2.69
N PHE A 266 6.88 -27.50 2.48
CA PHE A 266 5.87 -27.35 3.52
C PHE A 266 4.91 -28.54 3.50
N GLN A 267 4.71 -29.17 4.64
CA GLN A 267 3.84 -30.33 4.80
C GLN A 267 2.69 -29.97 5.75
N ILE A 268 1.47 -30.04 5.25
CA ILE A 268 0.24 -29.83 5.99
C ILE A 268 -0.12 -31.14 6.69
N LEU A 269 -0.20 -31.12 8.02
CA LEU A 269 -0.66 -32.23 8.85
C LEU A 269 -2.02 -31.94 9.49
N ALA A 270 -2.37 -30.64 9.60
CA ALA A 270 -3.63 -30.18 10.15
C ALA A 270 -4.83 -30.61 9.28
N SER A 271 -5.97 -30.87 9.91
CA SER A 271 -7.26 -31.01 9.26
C SER A 271 -7.86 -29.65 8.86
N GLU A 272 -7.57 -28.61 9.64
CA GLU A 272 -8.01 -27.24 9.40
C GLU A 272 -6.80 -26.30 9.45
N LEU A 273 -6.78 -25.30 8.59
CA LEU A 273 -5.75 -24.28 8.51
C LEU A 273 -6.30 -22.90 8.77
N SER A 274 -5.49 -22.05 9.41
CA SER A 274 -5.81 -20.63 9.58
C SER A 274 -5.22 -19.80 8.44
N ASP A 275 -5.99 -18.84 7.95
CA ASP A 275 -5.59 -17.81 6.98
C ASP A 275 -4.45 -16.89 7.49
N ARG A 276 -4.17 -16.90 8.81
CA ARG A 276 -3.07 -16.14 9.42
C ARG A 276 -1.71 -16.79 9.28
N MET A 277 -1.65 -18.08 8.96
CA MET A 277 -0.40 -18.82 8.94
C MET A 277 0.61 -18.26 7.95
N LEU A 278 0.17 -17.95 6.72
CA LEU A 278 1.06 -17.40 5.70
C LEU A 278 1.60 -16.03 6.11
N SER A 279 0.78 -15.19 6.71
CA SER A 279 1.22 -13.88 7.20
C SER A 279 2.30 -13.98 8.27
N GLU A 280 2.20 -14.94 9.20
CA GLU A 280 3.21 -15.15 10.22
C GLU A 280 4.57 -15.57 9.63
N PHE A 281 4.60 -16.32 8.53
CA PHE A 281 5.85 -16.62 7.82
C PHE A 281 6.42 -15.38 7.13
N LEU A 282 5.56 -14.56 6.51
CA LEU A 282 5.97 -13.36 5.81
C LEU A 282 6.36 -12.20 6.75
N ASP A 283 6.03 -12.31 8.04
CA ASP A 283 6.40 -11.33 9.06
C ASP A 283 7.76 -11.63 9.74
N ILE A 284 8.43 -12.72 9.37
CA ILE A 284 9.80 -13.00 9.83
C ILE A 284 10.77 -11.97 9.23
N ASP A 285 11.57 -11.34 10.09
CA ASP A 285 12.57 -10.33 9.73
C ASP A 285 13.84 -10.93 9.10
N ASP A 286 13.67 -11.76 8.08
CA ASP A 286 14.79 -12.39 7.37
C ASP A 286 14.44 -12.71 5.90
N ASN A 287 15.44 -13.15 5.13
CA ASN A 287 15.23 -13.51 3.74
C ASN A 287 14.43 -14.82 3.62
N ILE A 288 13.23 -14.70 3.09
CA ILE A 288 12.31 -15.81 2.84
C ILE A 288 11.71 -15.67 1.45
N TYR A 289 11.86 -16.69 0.63
CA TYR A 289 11.14 -16.84 -0.62
C TYR A 289 10.18 -18.02 -0.49
N VAL A 290 8.92 -17.82 -0.82
CA VAL A 290 7.90 -18.86 -0.77
C VAL A 290 7.24 -18.95 -2.13
N ALA A 291 7.18 -20.14 -2.70
CA ALA A 291 6.48 -20.40 -3.95
C ALA A 291 5.41 -21.46 -3.73
N PHE A 292 4.20 -21.14 -4.20
CA PHE A 292 3.05 -22.03 -4.28
C PHE A 292 2.83 -22.38 -5.74
N HIS A 293 3.08 -23.64 -6.08
CA HIS A 293 2.72 -24.18 -7.39
C HIS A 293 1.34 -24.80 -7.32
N ILE A 294 0.45 -24.38 -8.20
CA ILE A 294 -0.95 -24.74 -8.19
C ILE A 294 -1.32 -25.25 -9.58
N ASP A 295 -1.69 -26.52 -9.68
CA ASP A 295 -2.22 -27.14 -10.90
C ASP A 295 -3.69 -27.49 -10.68
N VAL A 296 -4.54 -27.12 -11.64
CA VAL A 296 -5.98 -27.43 -11.61
C VAL A 296 -6.18 -28.86 -12.09
N VAL A 297 -6.93 -29.66 -11.34
CA VAL A 297 -7.32 -31.01 -11.77
C VAL A 297 -8.63 -30.93 -12.55
N GLU A 298 -8.73 -31.61 -13.70
CA GLU A 298 -9.99 -31.69 -14.43
C GLU A 298 -11.11 -32.26 -13.56
N GLN A 299 -12.29 -31.67 -13.58
CA GLN A 299 -13.39 -32.00 -12.65
C GLN A 299 -13.78 -33.49 -12.70
N ALA A 300 -13.84 -34.06 -13.91
CA ALA A 300 -14.14 -35.47 -14.06
C ALA A 300 -13.06 -36.37 -13.44
N GLU A 301 -11.80 -36.00 -13.61
CA GLU A 301 -10.67 -36.72 -13.03
C GLU A 301 -10.62 -36.56 -11.51
N ALA A 302 -10.87 -35.37 -10.99
CA ALA A 302 -10.95 -35.09 -9.57
C ALA A 302 -11.99 -35.96 -8.87
N ILE A 303 -13.22 -36.00 -9.39
CA ILE A 303 -14.30 -36.84 -8.87
C ILE A 303 -13.91 -38.33 -8.93
N LYS A 304 -13.31 -38.80 -10.02
CA LYS A 304 -12.85 -40.17 -10.13
C LYS A 304 -11.77 -40.54 -9.14
N LEU A 305 -10.83 -39.62 -8.90
CA LEU A 305 -9.72 -39.79 -7.93
C LEU A 305 -10.27 -39.89 -6.51
N ILE A 306 -11.17 -39.00 -6.11
CA ILE A 306 -11.77 -38.98 -4.77
C ILE A 306 -12.64 -40.21 -4.56
N LYS A 307 -13.45 -40.64 -5.57
CA LYS A 307 -14.22 -41.89 -5.51
C LYS A 307 -13.34 -43.13 -5.29
N ARG A 308 -12.16 -43.17 -5.96
CA ARG A 308 -11.20 -44.27 -5.72
C ARG A 308 -10.67 -44.27 -4.32
N LYS A 309 -10.30 -43.10 -3.79
CA LYS A 309 -9.83 -42.95 -2.39
C LYS A 309 -10.91 -43.36 -1.40
N ASN A 310 -12.17 -42.96 -1.62
CA ASN A 310 -13.30 -43.39 -0.78
C ASN A 310 -13.46 -44.92 -0.78
N THR A 311 -13.40 -45.56 -1.98
CA THR A 311 -13.47 -46.99 -2.09
C THR A 311 -12.32 -47.72 -1.39
N ASP A 312 -11.09 -47.16 -1.46
CA ASP A 312 -9.94 -47.73 -0.76
C ASP A 312 -10.10 -47.62 0.76
N LEU A 313 -10.62 -46.50 1.27
CA LEU A 313 -10.93 -46.31 2.70
C LEU A 313 -12.04 -47.25 3.15
N ASP A 314 -13.10 -47.44 2.36
CA ASP A 314 -14.16 -48.39 2.67
C ASP A 314 -13.63 -49.84 2.74
N ARG A 315 -12.68 -50.20 1.85
CA ARG A 315 -11.97 -51.48 1.93
C ARG A 315 -11.12 -51.62 3.19
N MET A 316 -10.35 -50.60 3.54
CA MET A 316 -9.56 -50.56 4.78
C MET A 316 -10.48 -50.71 6.00
N LYS A 317 -11.61 -50.00 6.02
CA LYS A 317 -12.63 -50.13 7.08
C LYS A 317 -13.13 -51.55 7.23
N ILE A 318 -13.51 -52.23 6.12
CA ILE A 318 -13.92 -53.62 6.11
C ILE A 318 -12.83 -54.56 6.59
N GLU A 319 -11.57 -54.32 6.22
CA GLU A 319 -10.45 -55.13 6.67
C GLU A 319 -10.19 -54.98 8.17
N GLU A 320 -10.29 -53.78 8.74
CA GLU A 320 -10.14 -53.55 10.18
C GLU A 320 -11.33 -54.13 10.94
N GLN A 321 -12.56 -54.03 10.44
CA GLN A 321 -13.72 -54.71 11.02
C GLN A 321 -13.53 -56.26 11.07
N LYS A 322 -13.02 -56.83 9.97
CA LYS A 322 -12.71 -58.27 9.94
C LYS A 322 -11.63 -58.66 10.93
N LYS A 323 -10.62 -57.77 11.14
CA LYS A 323 -9.56 -58.02 12.16
C LYS A 323 -10.12 -57.91 13.57
N ALA A 324 -10.98 -56.93 13.86
CA ALA A 324 -11.65 -56.78 15.16
C ALA A 324 -12.46 -58.05 15.52
N VAL A 325 -13.33 -58.48 14.58
CA VAL A 325 -14.12 -59.71 14.81
C VAL A 325 -13.25 -60.94 15.05
N ARG A 326 -12.16 -61.14 14.28
CA ARG A 326 -11.23 -62.25 14.47
C ARG A 326 -10.49 -62.18 15.82
N ALA A 327 -10.32 -60.97 16.36
CA ALA A 327 -9.69 -60.76 17.67
C ALA A 327 -10.72 -60.76 18.82
N GLY A 328 -11.99 -61.04 18.56
CA GLY A 328 -13.04 -61.11 19.56
C GLY A 328 -13.57 -59.75 20.00
N TYR A 329 -13.32 -58.70 19.25
CA TYR A 329 -13.80 -57.33 19.53
C TYR A 329 -15.06 -57.03 18.68
N ASP A 330 -15.81 -56.03 19.13
CA ASP A 330 -16.97 -55.53 18.39
C ASP A 330 -16.60 -54.96 17.01
N MET A 331 -17.45 -55.12 16.01
CA MET A 331 -17.27 -54.59 14.63
C MET A 331 -17.19 -53.07 14.58
N ASP A 332 -17.72 -52.38 15.61
CA ASP A 332 -17.72 -50.93 15.69
C ASP A 332 -16.40 -50.33 16.21
N ILE A 333 -15.49 -51.19 16.68
CA ILE A 333 -14.14 -50.78 17.09
C ILE A 333 -13.25 -50.62 15.86
N ILE A 334 -13.34 -49.47 15.23
CA ILE A 334 -12.54 -49.06 14.09
C ILE A 334 -11.58 -47.97 14.56
N PRO A 335 -10.30 -47.96 14.11
CA PRO A 335 -9.42 -46.85 14.37
C PRO A 335 -10.06 -45.51 13.99
N SER A 336 -10.03 -44.54 14.92
CA SER A 336 -10.64 -43.21 14.75
C SER A 336 -10.23 -42.55 13.44
N ASP A 337 -8.97 -42.76 13.04
CA ASP A 337 -8.39 -42.14 11.84
C ASP A 337 -9.13 -42.58 10.56
N ILE A 338 -9.50 -43.86 10.44
CA ILE A 338 -10.23 -44.37 9.26
C ILE A 338 -11.63 -43.77 9.18
N ASN A 339 -12.32 -43.58 10.31
CA ASN A 339 -13.62 -42.98 10.34
C ASN A 339 -13.56 -41.48 10.01
N THR A 340 -12.60 -40.75 10.54
CA THR A 340 -12.41 -39.32 10.28
C THR A 340 -12.03 -39.10 8.81
N PHE A 341 -11.02 -39.79 8.29
CA PHE A 341 -10.65 -39.70 6.86
C PHE A 341 -11.78 -40.12 5.92
N GLY A 342 -12.60 -41.10 6.31
CA GLY A 342 -13.76 -41.49 5.51
C GLY A 342 -14.84 -40.42 5.46
N ALA A 343 -15.08 -39.69 6.57
CA ALA A 343 -16.00 -38.56 6.59
C ALA A 343 -15.47 -37.39 5.75
N ASP A 344 -14.20 -37.06 5.88
CA ASP A 344 -13.54 -35.97 5.15
C ASP A 344 -13.57 -36.22 3.63
N VAL A 345 -13.26 -37.43 3.17
CA VAL A 345 -13.31 -37.79 1.75
C VAL A 345 -14.73 -37.74 1.19
N LYS A 346 -15.76 -38.13 1.99
CA LYS A 346 -17.16 -38.02 1.58
C LYS A 346 -17.63 -36.57 1.51
N SER A 347 -17.24 -35.73 2.46
CA SER A 347 -17.50 -34.30 2.42
C SER A 347 -16.85 -33.66 1.18
N MET A 348 -15.56 -33.92 0.95
CA MET A 348 -14.86 -33.45 -0.23
C MET A 348 -15.53 -33.89 -1.54
N LEU A 349 -16.01 -35.14 -1.61
CA LEU A 349 -16.76 -35.62 -2.80
C LEU A 349 -18.07 -34.86 -2.98
N SER A 350 -18.79 -34.60 -1.90
CA SER A 350 -20.04 -33.81 -1.92
C SER A 350 -19.76 -32.37 -2.38
N ASP A 351 -18.69 -31.76 -1.88
CA ASP A 351 -18.32 -30.39 -2.22
C ASP A 351 -17.94 -30.27 -3.71
N LEU A 352 -17.16 -31.21 -4.22
CA LEU A 352 -16.83 -31.28 -5.65
C LEU A 352 -18.02 -31.55 -6.56
N GLN A 353 -19.08 -32.20 -6.09
CA GLN A 353 -20.27 -32.51 -6.87
C GLN A 353 -21.39 -31.46 -6.80
N ASN A 354 -21.53 -30.80 -5.66
CA ASN A 354 -22.69 -29.97 -5.31
C ASN A 354 -22.36 -28.49 -5.09
N ARG A 355 -21.07 -28.13 -4.97
CA ARG A 355 -20.58 -26.78 -4.80
C ARG A 355 -19.61 -26.45 -5.92
N ASP A 356 -19.39 -25.16 -6.18
CA ASP A 356 -18.38 -24.70 -7.18
C ASP A 356 -16.94 -24.90 -6.67
N GLU A 357 -16.68 -26.05 -6.02
CA GLU A 357 -15.34 -26.44 -5.57
C GLU A 357 -14.59 -27.20 -6.68
N ARG A 358 -13.31 -26.89 -6.84
CA ARG A 358 -12.37 -27.61 -7.70
C ARG A 358 -11.29 -28.29 -6.87
N LEU A 359 -10.62 -29.25 -7.45
CA LEU A 359 -9.47 -29.91 -6.85
C LEU A 359 -8.18 -29.36 -7.46
N PHE A 360 -7.25 -29.00 -6.60
CA PHE A 360 -5.93 -28.52 -6.99
C PHE A 360 -4.85 -29.47 -6.49
N VAL A 361 -3.77 -29.54 -7.25
CA VAL A 361 -2.51 -30.14 -6.82
C VAL A 361 -1.59 -28.99 -6.42
N VAL A 362 -1.23 -28.93 -5.14
CA VAL A 362 -0.43 -27.84 -4.60
C VAL A 362 0.91 -28.35 -4.13
N THR A 363 1.97 -27.67 -4.49
CA THR A 363 3.34 -27.83 -3.96
C THR A 363 3.79 -26.53 -3.35
N ILE A 364 4.22 -26.56 -2.09
CA ILE A 364 4.70 -25.37 -1.38
C ILE A 364 6.17 -25.56 -1.07
N VAL A 365 7.00 -24.67 -1.59
CA VAL A 365 8.46 -24.66 -1.35
C VAL A 365 8.88 -23.33 -0.75
N MET A 366 9.84 -23.38 0.15
CA MET A 366 10.37 -22.21 0.84
C MET A 366 11.89 -22.21 0.74
N MET A 367 12.47 -21.09 0.36
CA MET A 367 13.93 -20.90 0.37
C MET A 367 14.30 -19.86 1.40
N ASN A 368 15.30 -20.21 2.21
CA ASN A 368 15.94 -19.29 3.14
C ASN A 368 17.43 -19.20 2.82
N PHE A 369 18.02 -18.03 3.05
CA PHE A 369 19.46 -17.87 2.84
C PHE A 369 20.04 -16.83 3.78
N ALA A 370 21.33 -17.02 4.08
CA ALA A 370 22.10 -16.11 4.92
C ALA A 370 23.58 -16.14 4.54
N ARG A 371 24.37 -15.21 5.07
CA ARG A 371 25.83 -15.20 4.87
C ARG A 371 26.53 -16.23 5.75
N THR A 372 25.93 -16.67 6.85
CA THR A 372 26.46 -17.65 7.76
C THR A 372 25.48 -18.80 7.96
N ASN A 373 26.02 -20.00 8.19
CA ASN A 373 25.20 -21.19 8.45
C ASN A 373 24.39 -21.05 9.74
N GLN A 374 24.99 -20.44 10.79
CA GLN A 374 24.30 -20.22 12.07
C GLN A 374 23.02 -19.39 11.91
N LYS A 375 23.09 -18.29 11.14
CA LYS A 375 21.91 -17.43 10.89
C LYS A 375 20.86 -18.18 10.08
N LEU A 376 21.26 -18.94 9.06
CA LEU A 376 20.35 -19.76 8.26
C LEU A 376 19.60 -20.78 9.13
N GLU A 377 20.29 -21.47 10.01
CA GLU A 377 19.69 -22.44 10.94
C GLU A 377 18.71 -21.79 11.91
N ASN A 378 19.05 -20.61 12.43
CA ASN A 378 18.14 -19.84 13.31
C ASN A 378 16.83 -19.45 12.58
N THR A 379 16.92 -18.97 11.34
CA THR A 379 15.75 -18.61 10.54
C THR A 379 14.87 -19.83 10.25
N ILE A 380 15.48 -20.96 9.88
CA ILE A 380 14.73 -22.20 9.62
C ILE A 380 14.07 -22.73 10.91
N ALA A 381 14.73 -22.59 12.06
CA ALA A 381 14.14 -22.96 13.34
C ALA A 381 12.92 -22.09 13.70
N GLN A 382 12.97 -20.79 13.44
CA GLN A 382 11.82 -19.90 13.61
C GLN A 382 10.64 -20.32 12.71
N ILE A 383 10.90 -20.56 11.43
CA ILE A 383 9.89 -21.02 10.47
C ILE A 383 9.27 -22.35 10.93
N SER A 384 10.12 -23.30 11.37
CA SER A 384 9.64 -24.58 11.87
C SER A 384 8.79 -24.43 13.12
N SER A 385 9.11 -23.48 14.01
CA SER A 385 8.32 -23.19 15.20
C SER A 385 6.93 -22.63 14.82
N ILE A 386 6.85 -21.73 13.84
CA ILE A 386 5.57 -21.21 13.33
C ILE A 386 4.76 -22.35 12.71
N ALA A 387 5.36 -23.17 11.84
CA ALA A 387 4.68 -24.29 11.21
C ALA A 387 4.08 -25.25 12.24
N ASN A 388 4.86 -25.59 13.27
CA ASN A 388 4.42 -26.51 14.32
C ASN A 388 3.24 -25.97 15.13
N ARG A 389 3.14 -24.63 15.34
CA ARG A 389 1.96 -24.00 16.00
C ARG A 389 0.67 -24.21 15.21
N HIS A 390 0.78 -24.31 13.89
CA HIS A 390 -0.33 -24.56 12.98
C HIS A 390 -0.49 -26.04 12.59
N ASN A 391 0.10 -26.98 13.35
CA ASN A 391 0.11 -28.41 13.02
C ASN A 391 0.60 -28.70 11.59
N CYS A 392 1.64 -27.99 11.17
CA CYS A 392 2.31 -28.15 9.91
C CYS A 392 3.80 -28.41 10.14
N GLN A 393 4.50 -28.90 9.15
CA GLN A 393 5.93 -29.16 9.21
C GLN A 393 6.66 -28.54 8.02
N VAL A 394 7.86 -28.01 8.29
CA VAL A 394 8.78 -27.57 7.24
C VAL A 394 9.95 -28.56 7.21
N LYS A 395 10.13 -29.26 6.10
CA LYS A 395 11.19 -30.25 5.93
C LYS A 395 12.13 -29.84 4.82
N ARG A 396 13.43 -29.88 5.08
CA ARG A 396 14.43 -29.58 4.05
C ARG A 396 14.41 -30.64 2.96
N LEU A 397 14.58 -30.19 1.72
CA LEU A 397 14.82 -31.07 0.59
C LEU A 397 16.21 -31.66 0.72
N SER A 398 16.32 -33.02 0.77
CA SER A 398 17.60 -33.72 0.82
C SER A 398 18.00 -34.16 -0.58
N HIS A 399 19.18 -33.78 -1.05
CA HIS A 399 19.70 -34.07 -2.41
C HIS A 399 18.85 -33.52 -3.58
N GLN A 400 17.95 -32.59 -3.27
CA GLN A 400 17.05 -31.93 -4.25
C GLN A 400 17.08 -30.40 -4.12
N GLN A 401 18.21 -29.86 -3.62
CA GLN A 401 18.34 -28.43 -3.39
C GLN A 401 18.35 -27.61 -4.70
N GLU A 402 18.89 -28.18 -5.79
CA GLU A 402 18.87 -27.57 -7.12
C GLU A 402 17.45 -27.49 -7.66
N GLN A 403 16.71 -28.62 -7.63
CA GLN A 403 15.31 -28.67 -8.02
C GLN A 403 14.44 -27.72 -7.19
N GLY A 404 14.72 -27.68 -5.89
CA GLY A 404 14.06 -26.74 -4.97
C GLY A 404 14.33 -25.29 -5.35
N LEU A 405 15.59 -24.90 -5.61
CA LEU A 405 15.92 -23.56 -6.05
C LEU A 405 15.16 -23.16 -7.32
N VAL A 406 15.15 -24.04 -8.31
CA VAL A 406 14.40 -23.79 -9.59
C VAL A 406 12.92 -23.58 -9.33
N SER A 407 12.34 -24.38 -8.43
CA SER A 407 10.92 -24.30 -8.07
C SER A 407 10.57 -23.10 -7.19
N VAL A 408 11.54 -22.33 -6.68
CA VAL A 408 11.28 -21.08 -5.93
C VAL A 408 11.39 -19.85 -6.82
N LEU A 409 12.08 -19.96 -7.96
CA LEU A 409 12.24 -18.84 -8.88
C LEU A 409 10.92 -18.59 -9.65
N PRO A 410 10.46 -17.34 -9.78
CA PRO A 410 9.19 -16.99 -10.43
C PRO A 410 9.24 -17.17 -11.96
N LEU A 411 9.52 -18.39 -12.37
CA LEU A 411 9.60 -18.81 -13.77
C LEU A 411 8.37 -19.61 -14.21
N GLY A 412 7.59 -20.15 -13.27
CA GLY A 412 6.47 -21.04 -13.54
C GLY A 412 6.91 -22.49 -13.78
N ILE A 413 7.93 -22.97 -13.05
CA ILE A 413 8.50 -24.32 -13.17
C ILE A 413 8.52 -24.99 -11.81
N ASN A 414 7.88 -26.14 -11.68
CA ASN A 414 7.96 -26.98 -10.50
C ASN A 414 8.76 -28.28 -10.79
N GLN A 415 9.90 -28.45 -10.14
CA GLN A 415 10.73 -29.66 -10.22
C GLN A 415 10.65 -30.50 -8.93
N VAL A 416 9.85 -30.10 -7.95
CA VAL A 416 9.65 -30.81 -6.68
C VAL A 416 8.38 -31.67 -6.79
N GLU A 417 8.52 -33.00 -6.68
CA GLU A 417 7.40 -33.95 -6.85
C GLU A 417 6.55 -34.14 -5.56
N ILE A 418 6.66 -33.27 -4.57
CA ILE A 418 5.88 -33.32 -3.34
C ILE A 418 4.56 -32.59 -3.55
N LYS A 419 3.47 -33.35 -3.71
CA LYS A 419 2.16 -32.83 -4.09
C LYS A 419 1.11 -33.06 -3.01
N ARG A 420 0.26 -32.07 -2.76
CA ARG A 420 -0.91 -32.16 -1.89
C ARG A 420 -2.17 -31.82 -2.68
N PHE A 421 -3.23 -32.60 -2.51
CA PHE A 421 -4.53 -32.29 -3.07
C PHE A 421 -5.30 -31.40 -2.09
N LEU A 422 -5.80 -30.27 -2.57
CA LEU A 422 -6.59 -29.31 -1.80
C LEU A 422 -7.81 -28.89 -2.63
N THR A 423 -8.93 -28.58 -1.98
CA THR A 423 -10.10 -27.94 -2.61
C THR A 423 -9.84 -26.45 -2.82
N SER A 424 -10.74 -25.78 -3.54
CA SER A 424 -10.67 -24.32 -3.77
C SER A 424 -10.59 -23.57 -2.45
N SER A 425 -11.50 -23.82 -1.53
CA SER A 425 -11.55 -23.18 -0.22
C SER A 425 -10.30 -23.47 0.60
N SER A 426 -9.80 -24.73 0.59
CA SER A 426 -8.57 -25.09 1.29
C SER A 426 -7.33 -24.45 0.70
N THR A 427 -7.31 -24.22 -0.63
CA THR A 427 -6.21 -23.53 -1.31
C THR A 427 -6.28 -22.02 -1.07
N ALA A 428 -7.48 -21.45 -1.00
CA ALA A 428 -7.69 -20.04 -0.73
C ALA A 428 -7.25 -19.61 0.68
N VAL A 429 -7.10 -20.52 1.64
CA VAL A 429 -6.51 -20.23 2.95
C VAL A 429 -5.09 -19.66 2.84
N PHE A 430 -4.36 -20.02 1.79
CA PHE A 430 -3.03 -19.48 1.50
C PHE A 430 -3.09 -18.15 0.73
N MET A 431 -4.18 -17.40 0.88
CA MET A 431 -4.30 -16.13 0.19
C MET A 431 -3.15 -15.18 0.54
N PRO A 432 -2.73 -14.39 -0.45
CA PRO A 432 -1.53 -13.58 -0.34
C PRO A 432 -1.71 -12.27 0.42
N PHE A 433 -2.91 -11.97 0.92
CA PHE A 433 -3.20 -10.65 1.46
C PHE A 433 -2.99 -10.62 2.96
N THR A 434 -2.21 -9.66 3.42
CA THR A 434 -1.86 -9.50 4.82
C THR A 434 -2.23 -8.11 5.31
N THR A 435 -1.32 -7.16 5.19
CA THR A 435 -1.48 -5.77 5.62
C THR A 435 -1.00 -4.85 4.52
N GLU A 436 -1.79 -3.84 4.28
CA GLU A 436 -1.47 -2.84 3.28
C GLU A 436 -0.32 -1.96 3.75
N GLU A 437 0.63 -1.71 2.85
CA GLU A 437 1.74 -0.79 3.05
C GLU A 437 1.45 0.52 2.31
N LEU A 438 1.79 1.64 2.92
CA LEU A 438 1.65 2.95 2.31
C LEU A 438 3.02 3.58 2.12
N PHE A 439 3.67 3.24 1.02
CA PHE A 439 4.93 3.84 0.60
C PHE A 439 4.84 4.30 -0.85
N ILE A 440 4.70 5.62 -1.03
CA ILE A 440 4.64 6.24 -2.36
C ILE A 440 5.99 6.86 -2.67
N ASP A 441 6.71 6.32 -3.66
CA ASP A 441 7.95 6.93 -4.16
C ASP A 441 7.59 8.13 -5.04
N SER A 442 7.63 9.31 -4.45
CA SER A 442 7.38 10.59 -5.10
C SER A 442 8.24 11.67 -4.46
N ALA A 443 8.71 12.63 -5.26
CA ALA A 443 9.43 13.79 -4.76
C ALA A 443 8.61 14.67 -3.79
N ASN A 444 7.28 14.52 -3.78
CA ASN A 444 6.37 15.25 -2.91
C ASN A 444 5.85 14.39 -1.73
N SER A 445 6.36 13.16 -1.56
CA SER A 445 5.92 12.28 -0.47
C SER A 445 6.37 12.80 0.88
N LEU A 446 5.43 12.87 1.82
CA LEU A 446 5.67 13.29 3.20
C LEU A 446 5.66 12.06 4.12
N TYR A 447 6.41 12.16 5.21
CA TYR A 447 6.45 11.13 6.25
C TYR A 447 5.27 11.28 7.22
N TYR A 448 4.58 10.17 7.48
CA TYR A 448 3.42 10.13 8.40
C TYR A 448 3.59 9.21 9.61
N GLY A 449 4.72 8.56 9.76
CA GLY A 449 5.02 7.64 10.86
C GLY A 449 5.46 6.29 10.36
N LEU A 450 5.39 5.30 11.25
CA LEU A 450 5.63 3.89 10.96
C LEU A 450 4.30 3.15 10.94
N ASN A 451 4.16 2.19 10.04
CA ASN A 451 3.06 1.23 10.09
C ASN A 451 3.12 0.46 11.42
N ALA A 452 2.03 0.44 12.19
CA ALA A 452 2.03 -0.19 13.50
C ALA A 452 2.23 -1.71 13.45
N LEU A 453 1.92 -2.34 12.33
CA LEU A 453 2.06 -3.78 12.11
C LEU A 453 3.44 -4.15 11.58
N SER A 454 3.83 -3.55 10.46
CA SER A 454 5.08 -3.89 9.77
C SER A 454 6.28 -3.07 10.22
N GLN A 455 6.07 -1.99 10.99
CA GLN A 455 7.10 -1.01 11.37
C GLN A 455 7.78 -0.33 10.16
N ASN A 456 7.23 -0.45 8.95
CA ASN A 456 7.73 0.22 7.76
C ASN A 456 7.36 1.71 7.76
N LEU A 457 8.17 2.52 7.06
CA LEU A 457 7.88 3.94 6.88
C LEU A 457 6.56 4.14 6.12
N ILE A 458 5.71 5.00 6.62
CA ILE A 458 4.56 5.51 5.91
C ILE A 458 4.96 6.79 5.19
N MET A 459 5.04 6.72 3.86
CA MET A 459 5.36 7.84 2.98
C MET A 459 4.21 8.03 1.99
N ALA A 460 3.60 9.21 1.98
CA ALA A 460 2.43 9.45 1.16
C ALA A 460 2.44 10.85 0.52
N ASP A 461 1.97 10.91 -0.73
CA ASP A 461 1.82 12.13 -1.50
C ASP A 461 0.33 12.41 -1.72
N ARG A 462 -0.22 13.34 -0.92
CA ARG A 462 -1.65 13.70 -0.99
C ARG A 462 -2.08 14.23 -2.36
N LYS A 463 -1.15 14.77 -3.15
CA LYS A 463 -1.43 15.25 -4.52
C LYS A 463 -1.83 14.12 -5.48
N LYS A 464 -1.52 12.87 -5.13
CA LYS A 464 -1.93 11.68 -5.89
C LYS A 464 -3.34 11.20 -5.56
N LEU A 465 -3.96 11.71 -4.51
CA LEU A 465 -5.35 11.42 -4.17
C LEU A 465 -6.31 12.09 -5.13
N LYS A 466 -7.46 11.47 -5.30
CA LYS A 466 -8.57 12.05 -6.06
C LYS A 466 -9.09 13.32 -5.38
N ASN A 467 -9.18 13.31 -4.05
CA ASN A 467 -9.53 14.44 -3.21
C ASN A 467 -8.43 14.64 -2.16
N PRO A 468 -7.45 15.56 -2.39
CA PRO A 468 -6.31 15.75 -1.48
C PRO A 468 -6.68 16.44 -0.16
N ASN A 469 -7.94 16.84 0.02
CA ASN A 469 -8.44 17.44 1.25
C ASN A 469 -8.22 16.51 2.44
N GLY A 470 -7.99 17.06 3.63
CA GLY A 470 -7.62 16.31 4.80
C GLY A 470 -8.37 16.67 6.08
N LEU A 471 -8.47 15.69 6.98
CA LEU A 471 -8.93 15.87 8.35
C LEU A 471 -7.91 15.28 9.32
N ILE A 472 -7.62 15.98 10.41
CA ILE A 472 -6.85 15.49 11.56
C ILE A 472 -7.77 15.49 12.78
N LEU A 473 -8.12 14.29 13.23
CA LEU A 473 -9.12 14.07 14.28
C LEU A 473 -8.45 13.46 15.52
N GLY A 474 -8.79 13.96 16.71
CA GLY A 474 -8.26 13.37 17.93
C GLY A 474 -8.65 14.13 19.17
N THR A 475 -8.74 13.44 20.29
CA THR A 475 -8.98 14.05 21.61
C THR A 475 -7.81 14.94 22.05
N PRO A 476 -8.03 15.84 23.02
CA PRO A 476 -6.93 16.60 23.65
C PRO A 476 -5.83 15.66 24.14
N GLY A 477 -4.57 15.99 23.88
CA GLY A 477 -3.41 15.19 24.30
C GLY A 477 -3.10 13.97 23.41
N SER A 478 -3.88 13.68 22.37
CA SER A 478 -3.62 12.56 21.44
C SER A 478 -2.44 12.81 20.48
N GLY A 479 -1.88 14.00 20.43
CA GLY A 479 -0.80 14.37 19.51
C GLY A 479 -1.25 15.08 18.23
N LYS A 480 -2.49 15.53 18.15
CA LYS A 480 -3.09 16.21 17.01
C LYS A 480 -2.27 17.39 16.46
N SER A 481 -1.97 18.37 17.32
CA SER A 481 -1.17 19.55 16.93
C SER A 481 0.26 19.19 16.55
N PHE A 482 0.84 18.15 17.17
CA PHE A 482 2.16 17.63 16.79
C PHE A 482 2.14 17.03 15.37
N SER A 483 1.16 16.19 15.08
CA SER A 483 1.01 15.56 13.75
C SER A 483 0.76 16.59 12.65
N ALA A 484 -0.03 17.65 12.94
CA ALA A 484 -0.24 18.76 12.03
C ALA A 484 1.07 19.54 11.77
N LYS A 485 1.80 19.90 12.83
CA LYS A 485 3.09 20.60 12.73
C LYS A 485 4.12 19.77 11.99
N ARG A 486 4.14 18.43 12.17
CA ARG A 486 5.00 17.53 11.43
C ARG A 486 4.69 17.58 9.92
N GLU A 487 3.42 17.49 9.52
CA GLU A 487 3.06 17.57 8.11
C GLU A 487 3.44 18.93 7.50
N MET A 488 3.20 20.03 8.23
CA MET A 488 3.60 21.39 7.82
C MET A 488 5.11 21.50 7.63
N ALA A 489 5.90 21.07 8.62
CA ALA A 489 7.36 21.09 8.57
C ALA A 489 7.89 20.24 7.40
N ASN A 490 7.35 19.03 7.23
CA ASN A 490 7.73 18.15 6.12
C ASN A 490 7.38 18.77 4.76
N ALA A 491 6.20 19.42 4.64
CA ALA A 491 5.81 20.10 3.42
C ALA A 491 6.79 21.21 3.03
N ILE A 492 7.23 22.03 4.00
CA ILE A 492 8.19 23.12 3.78
C ILE A 492 9.58 22.55 3.37
N LEU A 493 10.01 21.48 4.03
CA LEU A 493 11.32 20.87 3.77
C LEU A 493 11.40 20.14 2.43
N VAL A 494 10.32 19.45 2.06
CA VAL A 494 10.30 18.51 0.91
C VAL A 494 9.72 19.15 -0.34
N THR A 495 8.67 19.99 -0.21
CA THR A 495 7.93 20.55 -1.36
C THR A 495 8.18 22.05 -1.53
N ASP A 496 7.67 22.62 -2.62
CA ASP A 496 7.63 24.07 -2.86
C ASP A 496 6.23 24.66 -2.60
N ASP A 497 5.36 23.91 -1.92
CA ASP A 497 4.00 24.32 -1.63
C ASP A 497 3.99 25.52 -0.68
N ASP A 498 3.03 26.42 -0.85
CA ASP A 498 2.70 27.40 0.18
C ASP A 498 1.97 26.72 1.33
N VAL A 499 2.30 27.10 2.56
CA VAL A 499 1.69 26.59 3.79
C VAL A 499 1.05 27.75 4.53
N ILE A 500 -0.26 27.69 4.73
CA ILE A 500 -1.04 28.72 5.39
C ILE A 500 -1.78 28.09 6.58
N ILE A 501 -1.72 28.75 7.73
CA ILE A 501 -2.28 28.23 8.98
C ILE A 501 -3.26 29.25 9.54
N CYS A 502 -4.48 28.81 9.85
CA CYS A 502 -5.44 29.54 10.69
C CYS A 502 -5.32 29.02 12.12
N ASP A 503 -4.84 29.87 13.03
CA ASP A 503 -4.45 29.53 14.39
C ASP A 503 -5.30 30.26 15.45
N PRO A 504 -6.44 29.68 15.87
CA PRO A 504 -7.29 30.27 16.89
C PRO A 504 -6.75 30.19 18.31
N GLU A 505 -5.76 29.33 18.55
CA GLU A 505 -5.24 29.05 19.89
C GLU A 505 -3.79 29.52 20.10
N GLY A 506 -3.11 30.01 19.06
CA GLY A 506 -1.75 30.54 19.09
C GLY A 506 -0.67 29.46 19.29
N GLU A 507 -0.89 28.26 18.77
CA GLU A 507 0.01 27.14 18.96
C GLU A 507 1.12 27.03 17.90
N TYR A 508 0.97 27.66 16.73
CA TYR A 508 1.84 27.46 15.57
C TYR A 508 2.88 28.57 15.40
N SER A 509 2.74 29.69 16.07
CA SER A 509 3.61 30.89 15.92
C SER A 509 5.10 30.59 16.10
N ASN A 510 5.48 29.67 16.98
CA ASN A 510 6.89 29.30 17.19
C ASN A 510 7.46 28.54 15.99
N LEU A 511 6.74 27.54 15.51
CA LEU A 511 7.12 26.79 14.30
C LEU A 511 7.33 27.73 13.12
N VAL A 512 6.36 28.62 12.87
CA VAL A 512 6.39 29.54 11.73
C VAL A 512 7.59 30.48 11.78
N LYS A 513 7.91 31.04 12.91
CA LYS A 513 9.08 31.91 13.10
C LYS A 513 10.39 31.17 12.85
N GLN A 514 10.50 29.93 13.34
CA GLN A 514 11.70 29.10 13.16
C GLN A 514 11.92 28.72 11.69
N PHE A 515 10.84 28.55 10.94
CA PHE A 515 10.86 28.36 9.48
C PHE A 515 10.77 29.68 8.70
N ASN A 516 11.27 30.79 9.26
CA ASN A 516 11.31 32.11 8.63
C ASN A 516 10.00 32.52 7.92
N GLY A 517 8.90 32.01 8.44
CA GLY A 517 7.56 32.37 8.00
C GLY A 517 7.06 33.63 8.68
N GLU A 518 5.91 34.10 8.25
CA GLU A 518 5.28 35.30 8.79
C GLU A 518 4.08 34.95 9.68
N VAL A 519 4.04 35.55 10.85
CA VAL A 519 2.92 35.45 11.80
C VAL A 519 2.14 36.74 11.76
N ILE A 520 0.96 36.71 11.23
CA ILE A 520 0.02 37.84 11.12
C ILE A 520 -0.93 37.78 12.32
N LYS A 521 -0.82 38.71 13.21
CA LYS A 521 -1.68 38.78 14.41
C LYS A 521 -2.91 39.60 14.12
N VAL A 522 -4.08 38.99 14.13
CA VAL A 522 -5.37 39.65 13.93
C VAL A 522 -6.03 39.86 15.29
N SER A 523 -6.01 41.10 15.78
CA SER A 523 -6.64 41.46 17.05
C SER A 523 -7.01 42.97 17.08
N ALA A 524 -7.83 43.37 18.02
CA ALA A 524 -8.22 44.77 18.18
C ALA A 524 -7.02 45.72 18.50
N LYS A 525 -5.88 45.17 18.93
CA LYS A 525 -4.67 45.93 19.28
C LYS A 525 -3.54 45.76 18.26
N SER A 526 -3.73 44.88 17.27
CA SER A 526 -2.71 44.62 16.27
C SER A 526 -2.59 45.79 15.28
N LYS A 527 -1.42 45.85 14.64
CA LYS A 527 -1.17 46.73 13.50
C LYS A 527 -1.32 45.99 12.16
N ASP A 528 -1.59 44.69 12.21
CA ASP A 528 -1.80 43.86 11.04
C ASP A 528 -3.29 43.87 10.71
N TYR A 529 -3.60 44.29 9.50
CA TYR A 529 -4.99 44.42 9.03
C TYR A 529 -5.26 43.49 7.85
N LEU A 530 -6.43 42.92 7.88
CA LEU A 530 -6.99 42.08 6.78
C LEU A 530 -8.30 42.70 6.34
N ASN A 531 -8.39 42.99 5.04
CA ASN A 531 -9.59 43.55 4.44
C ASN A 531 -10.49 42.44 3.89
N PRO A 532 -11.69 42.23 4.40
CA PRO A 532 -12.65 41.24 3.86
C PRO A 532 -13.02 41.50 2.40
N LEU A 533 -12.85 42.72 1.90
CA LEU A 533 -13.19 43.10 0.54
C LEU A 533 -12.04 42.95 -0.45
N ASP A 534 -10.85 42.42 -0.02
CA ASP A 534 -9.76 42.15 -0.95
C ASP A 534 -10.15 41.12 -2.01
N ILE A 535 -9.84 41.45 -3.27
CA ILE A 535 -10.10 40.58 -4.44
C ILE A 535 -8.93 40.68 -5.43
N ASN A 536 -8.65 39.63 -6.14
CA ASN A 536 -7.75 39.66 -7.28
C ASN A 536 -8.51 39.35 -8.59
N MET A 537 -7.89 39.64 -9.71
CA MET A 537 -8.53 39.46 -11.03
C MET A 537 -8.75 37.96 -11.40
N ASN A 538 -8.09 37.03 -10.69
CA ASN A 538 -8.20 35.57 -10.90
C ASN A 538 -9.10 34.90 -9.86
N TYR A 539 -9.84 35.66 -9.04
CA TYR A 539 -10.60 35.18 -7.91
C TYR A 539 -11.69 34.15 -8.24
N GLY A 540 -12.28 34.20 -9.44
CA GLY A 540 -13.41 33.34 -9.87
C GLY A 540 -13.07 32.41 -11.06
N ASP A 541 -13.96 31.47 -11.30
CA ASP A 541 -13.94 30.57 -12.48
C ASP A 541 -14.60 31.30 -13.69
N GLY A 542 -13.96 32.31 -14.28
CA GLY A 542 -14.46 33.02 -15.46
C GLY A 542 -14.46 34.55 -15.32
N ASP A 543 -15.23 35.25 -16.15
CA ASP A 543 -15.18 36.69 -16.30
C ASP A 543 -15.81 37.51 -15.16
N ALA A 544 -16.23 36.89 -14.05
CA ALA A 544 -16.97 37.60 -12.99
C ALA A 544 -16.40 37.30 -11.57
N PRO A 545 -15.18 37.76 -11.21
CA PRO A 545 -14.62 37.58 -9.90
C PRO A 545 -15.48 38.16 -8.78
N LEU A 546 -16.27 39.22 -9.07
CA LEU A 546 -17.13 39.89 -8.10
C LEU A 546 -18.30 38.99 -7.63
N LYS A 547 -18.77 38.06 -8.47
CA LYS A 547 -19.88 37.16 -8.13
C LYS A 547 -19.52 36.24 -6.98
N ASP A 548 -18.35 35.63 -7.07
CA ASP A 548 -17.86 34.73 -6.02
C ASP A 548 -17.53 35.50 -4.74
N LYS A 549 -16.99 36.72 -4.88
CA LYS A 549 -16.73 37.60 -3.75
C LYS A 549 -18.03 38.05 -3.08
N ALA A 550 -19.11 38.29 -3.85
CA ALA A 550 -20.42 38.65 -3.31
C ALA A 550 -20.97 37.52 -2.40
N ASN A 551 -20.80 36.26 -2.79
CA ASN A 551 -21.20 35.12 -1.95
C ASN A 551 -20.47 35.11 -0.62
N PHE A 552 -19.16 35.37 -0.62
CA PHE A 552 -18.37 35.49 0.60
C PHE A 552 -18.87 36.63 1.50
N ILE A 553 -19.08 37.84 0.89
CA ILE A 553 -19.53 39.01 1.66
C ILE A 553 -20.92 38.78 2.25
N MET A 554 -21.83 38.15 1.53
CA MET A 554 -23.15 37.77 2.05
C MET A 554 -23.01 36.79 3.22
N SER A 555 -22.18 35.77 3.12
CA SER A 555 -21.93 34.80 4.20
C SER A 555 -21.33 35.48 5.44
N MET A 556 -20.44 36.45 5.25
CA MET A 556 -19.86 37.24 6.34
C MET A 556 -20.91 38.13 7.01
N LEU A 557 -21.73 38.81 6.22
CA LEU A 557 -22.79 39.68 6.75
C LEU A 557 -23.90 38.91 7.46
N GLU A 558 -24.18 37.67 7.06
CA GLU A 558 -25.08 36.78 7.80
C GLU A 558 -24.59 36.50 9.24
N LEU A 559 -23.27 36.40 9.44
CA LEU A 559 -22.70 36.29 10.79
C LEU A 559 -22.80 37.62 11.58
N VAL A 560 -22.74 38.75 10.88
CA VAL A 560 -22.86 40.09 11.47
C VAL A 560 -24.30 40.36 11.91
N VAL A 561 -25.27 40.07 11.05
CA VAL A 561 -26.72 40.26 11.31
C VAL A 561 -27.22 39.22 12.34
N GLY A 562 -26.74 37.98 12.27
CA GLY A 562 -27.18 36.90 13.15
C GLY A 562 -28.63 36.45 12.88
N GLY A 563 -29.22 35.73 13.86
CA GLY A 563 -30.59 35.27 13.80
C GLY A 563 -30.88 34.32 12.63
N SER A 564 -31.92 34.66 11.79
CA SER A 564 -32.31 33.83 10.66
C SER A 564 -31.50 34.09 9.35
N GLY A 565 -30.43 34.89 9.43
CA GLY A 565 -29.61 35.30 8.28
C GLY A 565 -30.21 36.41 7.46
N LEU A 566 -29.63 36.69 6.29
CA LEU A 566 -30.04 37.76 5.40
C LEU A 566 -31.32 37.36 4.63
N THR A 567 -32.29 38.29 4.59
CA THR A 567 -33.48 38.18 3.75
C THR A 567 -33.14 38.36 2.26
N ALA A 568 -34.05 37.96 1.36
CA ALA A 568 -33.86 38.14 -0.09
C ALA A 568 -33.70 39.61 -0.47
N ALA A 569 -34.40 40.53 0.23
CA ALA A 569 -34.29 41.96 0.02
C ALA A 569 -32.92 42.51 0.41
N GLU A 570 -32.38 42.06 1.56
CA GLU A 570 -31.06 42.45 2.02
C GLU A 570 -29.97 41.93 1.08
N LYS A 571 -30.06 40.68 0.60
CA LYS A 571 -29.13 40.11 -0.38
C LYS A 571 -29.14 40.90 -1.70
N SER A 572 -30.32 41.31 -2.18
CA SER A 572 -30.45 42.12 -3.41
C SER A 572 -29.83 43.50 -3.26
N VAL A 573 -29.95 44.12 -2.10
CA VAL A 573 -29.36 45.45 -1.84
C VAL A 573 -27.84 45.34 -1.76
N ILE A 574 -27.29 44.31 -1.10
CA ILE A 574 -25.85 44.03 -1.03
C ILE A 574 -25.30 43.83 -2.45
N ASP A 575 -25.89 42.91 -3.22
CA ASP A 575 -25.47 42.60 -4.60
C ASP A 575 -25.43 43.83 -5.51
N ARG A 576 -26.41 44.74 -5.40
CA ARG A 576 -26.45 46.01 -6.10
C ARG A 576 -25.38 47.01 -5.66
N CYS A 577 -24.97 47.00 -4.42
CA CYS A 577 -23.97 47.92 -3.86
C CYS A 577 -22.54 47.53 -4.24
N LEU A 578 -22.26 46.24 -4.30
CA LEU A 578 -20.89 45.70 -4.52
C LEU A 578 -20.25 46.19 -5.83
N PRO A 579 -20.87 46.11 -7.01
CA PRO A 579 -20.25 46.62 -8.24
C PRO A 579 -19.87 48.12 -8.15
N LYS A 580 -20.69 48.92 -7.44
CA LYS A 580 -20.43 50.37 -7.29
C LYS A 580 -19.21 50.68 -6.43
N ILE A 581 -19.01 49.95 -5.33
CA ILE A 581 -17.84 50.19 -4.46
C ILE A 581 -16.54 49.64 -5.08
N TYR A 582 -16.63 48.61 -5.93
CA TYR A 582 -15.46 48.04 -6.61
C TYR A 582 -15.14 48.76 -7.93
N GLN A 583 -16.00 49.65 -8.46
CA GLN A 583 -15.79 50.30 -9.73
C GLN A 583 -14.41 50.94 -9.86
N LYS A 584 -14.01 51.74 -8.87
CA LYS A 584 -12.70 52.42 -8.86
C LYS A 584 -11.54 51.45 -8.91
N TYR A 585 -11.65 50.30 -8.24
CA TYR A 585 -10.61 49.28 -8.24
C TYR A 585 -10.51 48.57 -9.59
N PHE A 586 -11.61 48.24 -10.22
CA PHE A 586 -11.61 47.63 -11.56
C PHE A 586 -11.12 48.56 -12.67
N GLU A 587 -11.33 49.85 -12.51
CA GLU A 587 -10.78 50.86 -13.42
C GLU A 587 -9.28 51.07 -13.26
N ASP A 588 -8.76 51.08 -12.02
CA ASP A 588 -7.36 51.21 -11.67
C ASP A 588 -7.01 50.29 -10.49
N PRO A 589 -6.52 49.02 -10.77
CA PRO A 589 -6.37 48.00 -9.78
C PRO A 589 -5.14 48.23 -8.88
N LYS A 590 -5.19 49.28 -8.07
CA LYS A 590 -4.20 49.60 -7.04
C LYS A 590 -4.74 49.32 -5.65
N PRO A 591 -3.86 48.96 -4.68
CA PRO A 591 -4.26 48.71 -3.29
C PRO A 591 -5.04 49.89 -2.65
N GLU A 592 -4.70 51.10 -3.06
CA GLU A 592 -5.35 52.33 -2.56
C GLU A 592 -6.81 52.46 -3.02
N ASN A 593 -7.16 51.83 -4.13
CA ASN A 593 -8.52 51.86 -4.68
C ASN A 593 -9.39 50.67 -4.19
N MET A 594 -8.82 49.73 -3.43
CA MET A 594 -9.53 48.59 -2.85
C MET A 594 -10.58 49.09 -1.85
N PRO A 595 -11.87 48.73 -1.99
CA PRO A 595 -12.90 49.14 -1.01
C PRO A 595 -12.68 48.50 0.34
N ILE A 596 -13.16 49.14 1.42
CA ILE A 596 -13.22 48.64 2.76
C ILE A 596 -14.67 48.55 3.27
N LEU A 597 -14.86 47.88 4.44
CA LEU A 597 -16.22 47.75 5.01
C LEU A 597 -16.93 49.11 5.20
N GLY A 598 -16.17 50.16 5.46
CA GLY A 598 -16.68 51.54 5.54
C GLY A 598 -17.34 52.01 4.22
N ASP A 599 -16.72 51.70 3.08
CA ASP A 599 -17.30 52.05 1.74
C ASP A 599 -18.60 51.32 1.49
N LEU A 600 -18.69 50.04 1.93
CA LEU A 600 -19.97 49.30 1.84
C LEU A 600 -21.01 49.85 2.78
N TYR A 601 -20.63 50.22 4.02
CA TYR A 601 -21.52 50.86 4.99
C TYR A 601 -22.11 52.15 4.45
N ASP A 602 -21.26 53.02 3.92
CA ASP A 602 -21.71 54.33 3.39
C ASP A 602 -22.58 54.14 2.14
N MET A 603 -22.28 53.17 1.30
CA MET A 603 -23.11 52.81 0.13
C MET A 603 -24.49 52.29 0.54
N LEU A 604 -24.57 51.46 1.61
CA LEU A 604 -25.85 50.97 2.13
C LEU A 604 -26.68 52.09 2.75
N LEU A 605 -26.08 53.06 3.43
CA LEU A 605 -26.75 54.24 3.97
C LEU A 605 -27.34 55.14 2.85
N SER A 606 -26.71 55.16 1.67
CA SER A 606 -27.13 55.97 0.50
C SER A 606 -28.32 55.38 -0.24
N GLN A 607 -28.73 54.12 0.09
CA GLN A 607 -29.89 53.52 -0.56
C GLN A 607 -31.19 54.14 -0.06
N GLU A 608 -32.13 54.32 -1.00
CA GLU A 608 -33.44 54.92 -0.68
C GLU A 608 -34.31 54.01 0.20
N GLU A 609 -34.13 52.69 0.03
CA GLU A 609 -34.90 51.70 0.79
C GLU A 609 -34.46 51.57 2.22
N GLY A 610 -35.39 51.42 3.16
CA GLY A 610 -35.13 51.24 4.58
C GLY A 610 -34.31 50.02 4.93
N VAL A 611 -34.28 49.03 4.03
CA VAL A 611 -33.50 47.81 4.16
C VAL A 611 -31.98 48.11 4.19
N GLY A 612 -31.49 49.00 3.34
CA GLY A 612 -30.10 49.43 3.32
C GLY A 612 -29.66 50.08 4.65
N ARG A 613 -30.50 50.96 5.19
CA ARG A 613 -30.26 51.64 6.47
C ARG A 613 -30.23 50.64 7.65
N LYS A 614 -31.15 49.66 7.63
CA LYS A 614 -31.18 48.60 8.66
C LYS A 614 -29.86 47.82 8.66
N LEU A 615 -29.42 47.32 7.49
CA LEU A 615 -28.15 46.62 7.33
C LEU A 615 -26.95 47.46 7.82
N ALA A 616 -26.91 48.73 7.40
CA ALA A 616 -25.87 49.65 7.86
C ALA A 616 -25.86 49.76 9.38
N THR A 617 -27.02 49.87 10.04
CA THR A 617 -27.10 49.91 11.53
C THR A 617 -26.58 48.64 12.15
N GLU A 618 -26.88 47.47 11.59
CA GLU A 618 -26.38 46.18 12.06
C GLU A 618 -24.85 46.01 11.86
N MET A 619 -24.29 46.63 10.82
CA MET A 619 -22.85 46.67 10.55
C MET A 619 -22.09 47.73 11.38
N GLU A 620 -22.78 48.75 11.99
CA GLU A 620 -22.13 49.93 12.57
C GLU A 620 -21.06 49.60 13.58
N ILE A 621 -21.29 48.60 14.45
CA ILE A 621 -20.31 48.15 15.46
C ILE A 621 -19.00 47.61 14.84
N TYR A 622 -19.03 47.04 13.62
CA TYR A 622 -17.91 46.53 12.89
C TYR A 622 -17.20 47.57 12.00
N VAL A 623 -17.81 48.72 11.81
CA VAL A 623 -17.25 49.79 10.96
C VAL A 623 -16.80 50.98 11.80
N LYS A 624 -17.66 51.50 12.67
CA LYS A 624 -17.43 52.68 13.52
C LYS A 624 -17.30 52.34 14.99
N GLY A 625 -17.76 51.17 15.40
CA GLY A 625 -17.78 50.72 16.78
C GLY A 625 -16.51 50.00 17.23
N SER A 626 -16.58 49.32 18.38
CA SER A 626 -15.47 48.63 19.06
C SER A 626 -14.97 47.36 18.34
N LEU A 627 -15.69 46.83 17.34
CA LEU A 627 -15.33 45.61 16.62
C LEU A 627 -14.82 45.90 15.20
N ASN A 628 -14.24 47.07 14.95
CA ASN A 628 -13.85 47.58 13.62
C ASN A 628 -12.51 47.00 13.10
N VAL A 629 -12.07 45.86 13.59
CA VAL A 629 -10.78 45.23 13.26
C VAL A 629 -10.62 45.01 11.74
N PHE A 630 -11.70 44.70 11.06
CA PHE A 630 -11.72 44.39 9.62
C PHE A 630 -12.10 45.60 8.73
N ASN A 631 -12.19 46.79 9.29
CA ASN A 631 -12.48 48.01 8.52
C ASN A 631 -11.21 48.78 8.14
N ASN A 632 -10.18 48.09 7.68
CA ASN A 632 -8.94 48.69 7.24
C ASN A 632 -8.47 48.00 5.94
N ARG A 633 -7.65 48.67 5.12
CA ARG A 633 -6.96 48.05 3.99
C ARG A 633 -5.91 47.07 4.51
N SER A 634 -5.76 45.94 3.81
CA SER A 634 -4.72 44.97 4.16
C SER A 634 -3.33 45.60 4.03
N ASN A 635 -2.50 45.36 5.02
CA ASN A 635 -1.10 45.86 5.08
C ASN A 635 -0.09 44.72 5.30
N VAL A 636 -0.52 43.48 5.17
CA VAL A 636 0.30 42.27 5.41
C VAL A 636 0.80 41.69 4.08
N ASP A 637 1.98 41.13 4.07
CA ASP A 637 2.57 40.46 2.90
C ASP A 637 2.12 39.00 2.84
N LEU A 638 1.22 38.67 1.94
CA LEU A 638 0.75 37.31 1.72
C LEU A 638 1.61 36.50 0.75
N ASN A 639 2.76 37.05 0.29
CA ASN A 639 3.61 36.36 -0.70
C ASN A 639 4.58 35.35 -0.09
N ARG A 640 4.69 35.28 1.23
CA ARG A 640 5.53 34.28 1.92
C ARG A 640 5.03 32.87 1.69
N GLN A 641 5.98 31.91 1.66
CA GLN A 641 5.69 30.50 1.53
C GLN A 641 4.95 29.95 2.77
N LEU A 642 5.32 30.45 3.96
CA LEU A 642 4.74 30.02 5.22
C LEU A 642 4.09 31.22 5.94
N LEU A 643 2.77 31.11 6.12
CA LEU A 643 1.95 32.14 6.78
C LEU A 643 1.15 31.53 7.93
N CYS A 644 1.07 32.25 9.03
CA CYS A 644 0.19 31.91 10.15
C CYS A 644 -0.66 33.11 10.54
N PHE A 645 -1.95 32.95 10.51
CA PHE A 645 -2.92 33.92 11.01
C PHE A 645 -3.26 33.58 12.47
N ASP A 646 -2.62 34.26 13.40
CA ASP A 646 -2.86 34.15 14.85
C ASP A 646 -4.07 35.01 15.21
N ILE A 647 -5.21 34.36 15.51
CA ILE A 647 -6.46 35.01 15.90
C ILE A 647 -6.85 34.72 17.36
N LYS A 648 -5.89 34.31 18.18
CA LYS A 648 -6.12 33.98 19.61
C LYS A 648 -6.73 35.11 20.38
N GLU A 649 -6.23 36.33 20.19
CA GLU A 649 -6.68 37.52 20.88
C GLU A 649 -7.97 38.12 20.28
N LEU A 650 -8.53 37.52 19.20
CA LEU A 650 -9.79 37.94 18.66
C LEU A 650 -10.93 37.46 19.58
N GLY A 651 -11.75 38.36 20.09
CA GLY A 651 -12.87 38.01 20.97
C GLY A 651 -13.84 37.00 20.30
N THR A 652 -14.59 36.25 21.09
CA THR A 652 -15.45 35.16 20.66
C THR A 652 -16.39 35.53 19.48
N GLN A 653 -16.91 36.76 19.49
CA GLN A 653 -17.78 37.25 18.41
C GLN A 653 -17.06 37.43 17.08
N LEU A 654 -15.80 37.91 17.11
CA LEU A 654 -15.00 38.15 15.90
C LEU A 654 -14.26 36.90 15.41
N LYS A 655 -14.09 35.87 16.28
CA LYS A 655 -13.28 34.70 15.95
C LYS A 655 -13.81 33.97 14.71
N LYS A 656 -15.14 33.77 14.61
CA LYS A 656 -15.78 33.13 13.46
C LYS A 656 -15.66 33.97 12.17
N ILE A 657 -15.91 35.29 12.30
CA ILE A 657 -15.72 36.22 11.19
C ILE A 657 -14.26 36.23 10.74
N GLY A 658 -13.31 36.26 11.69
CA GLY A 658 -11.88 36.20 11.40
C GLY A 658 -11.49 34.93 10.64
N MET A 659 -11.96 33.77 11.06
CA MET A 659 -11.69 32.52 10.37
C MET A 659 -12.27 32.53 8.94
N LEU A 660 -13.46 33.09 8.74
CA LEU A 660 -14.08 33.22 7.43
C LEU A 660 -13.30 34.18 6.52
N VAL A 661 -12.85 35.32 7.07
CA VAL A 661 -12.00 36.30 6.34
C VAL A 661 -10.66 35.66 5.95
N ILE A 662 -10.02 34.92 6.85
CA ILE A 662 -8.79 34.20 6.54
C ILE A 662 -9.02 33.16 5.44
N GLN A 663 -10.12 32.42 5.48
CA GLN A 663 -10.45 31.42 4.45
C GLN A 663 -10.60 32.08 3.07
N ASP A 664 -11.17 33.27 3.01
CA ASP A 664 -11.28 34.07 1.78
C ASP A 664 -9.89 34.57 1.30
N GLN A 665 -9.04 35.05 2.21
CA GLN A 665 -7.66 35.46 1.88
C GLN A 665 -6.84 34.25 1.36
N VAL A 666 -7.04 33.07 1.93
CA VAL A 666 -6.41 31.83 1.42
C VAL A 666 -6.95 31.50 0.02
N TRP A 667 -8.23 31.70 -0.21
CA TRP A 667 -8.81 31.54 -1.56
C TRP A 667 -8.16 32.49 -2.57
N ASN A 668 -7.97 33.76 -2.21
CA ASN A 668 -7.20 34.72 -3.00
C ASN A 668 -5.81 34.17 -3.36
N LYS A 669 -5.09 33.61 -2.38
CA LYS A 669 -3.76 33.04 -2.61
C LYS A 669 -3.79 31.79 -3.50
N VAL A 670 -4.72 30.89 -3.27
CA VAL A 670 -4.92 29.70 -4.12
C VAL A 670 -5.21 30.09 -5.56
N SER A 671 -6.03 31.10 -5.78
CA SER A 671 -6.37 31.59 -7.12
C SER A 671 -5.15 32.19 -7.84
N LEU A 672 -4.27 32.87 -7.13
CA LEU A 672 -3.02 33.40 -7.67
C LEU A 672 -2.00 32.28 -8.00
N ASN A 673 -1.95 31.23 -7.19
CA ASN A 673 -1.04 30.11 -7.37
C ASN A 673 -1.51 29.09 -8.42
N ARG A 674 -2.71 29.26 -8.98
CA ARG A 674 -3.32 28.31 -9.92
C ARG A 674 -2.36 27.97 -11.07
N GLY A 675 -2.08 26.66 -11.23
CA GLY A 675 -1.22 26.12 -12.29
C GLY A 675 0.30 26.31 -12.06
N SER A 676 0.72 26.98 -10.99
CA SER A 676 2.13 27.17 -10.65
C SER A 676 2.60 26.30 -9.50
N LYS A 677 1.91 26.36 -8.36
CA LYS A 677 2.23 25.59 -7.15
C LYS A 677 0.99 25.30 -6.31
N SER A 678 1.06 24.30 -5.46
CA SER A 678 -0.02 23.97 -4.53
C SER A 678 0.01 24.85 -3.28
N THR A 679 -1.16 25.04 -2.67
CA THR A 679 -1.31 25.77 -1.40
C THR A 679 -1.96 24.85 -0.37
N ARG A 680 -1.22 24.55 0.73
CA ARG A 680 -1.73 23.78 1.86
C ARG A 680 -2.33 24.73 2.87
N TYR A 681 -3.58 24.51 3.25
CA TYR A 681 -4.29 25.34 4.20
C TYR A 681 -4.71 24.53 5.41
N TYR A 682 -4.15 24.82 6.57
CA TYR A 682 -4.46 24.15 7.83
C TYR A 682 -5.38 25.04 8.67
N ILE A 683 -6.50 24.48 9.10
CA ILE A 683 -7.51 25.19 9.90
C ILE A 683 -7.60 24.49 11.25
N ASP A 684 -7.06 25.10 12.28
CA ASP A 684 -7.22 24.55 13.63
C ASP A 684 -8.59 24.93 14.20
N GLU A 685 -9.09 24.09 15.11
CA GLU A 685 -10.46 24.15 15.64
C GLU A 685 -11.52 24.30 14.55
N PHE A 686 -11.37 23.54 13.45
CA PHE A 686 -12.21 23.61 12.26
C PHE A 686 -13.72 23.53 12.54
N HIS A 687 -14.13 22.84 13.62
CA HIS A 687 -15.52 22.73 14.05
C HIS A 687 -16.19 24.09 14.31
N LEU A 688 -15.40 25.16 14.61
CA LEU A 688 -15.95 26.51 14.83
C LEU A 688 -16.60 27.09 13.58
N LEU A 689 -16.05 26.77 12.37
CA LEU A 689 -16.63 27.19 11.08
C LEU A 689 -17.88 26.40 10.72
N LEU A 690 -18.06 25.23 11.31
CA LEU A 690 -19.12 24.29 10.93
C LEU A 690 -20.36 24.37 11.84
N LYS A 691 -20.30 25.16 12.91
CA LYS A 691 -21.44 25.34 13.84
C LYS A 691 -22.60 26.13 13.25
N ASP A 692 -22.34 27.04 12.34
CA ASP A 692 -23.36 27.86 11.71
C ASP A 692 -23.60 27.36 10.27
N PRO A 693 -24.82 27.11 9.85
CA PRO A 693 -25.13 26.52 8.53
C PRO A 693 -24.54 27.31 7.34
N GLN A 694 -24.52 28.65 7.43
CA GLN A 694 -24.02 29.52 6.35
C GLN A 694 -22.49 29.41 6.21
N THR A 695 -21.75 29.45 7.32
CA THR A 695 -20.29 29.27 7.30
C THR A 695 -19.90 27.86 6.92
N ALA A 696 -20.69 26.87 7.35
CA ALA A 696 -20.51 25.50 6.94
C ALA A 696 -20.70 25.34 5.43
N SER A 697 -21.78 25.88 4.86
CA SER A 697 -22.05 25.83 3.42
C SER A 697 -20.94 26.51 2.61
N TYR A 698 -20.48 27.68 3.02
CA TYR A 698 -19.35 28.39 2.38
C TYR A 698 -18.07 27.58 2.47
N SER A 699 -17.77 27.01 3.64
CA SER A 699 -16.59 26.17 3.83
C SER A 699 -16.62 24.92 2.95
N VAL A 700 -17.77 24.27 2.79
CA VAL A 700 -17.95 23.11 1.89
C VAL A 700 -17.72 23.51 0.43
N GLU A 701 -18.23 24.67 0.01
CA GLU A 701 -18.03 25.15 -1.36
C GLU A 701 -16.55 25.41 -1.64
N ILE A 702 -15.85 26.11 -0.76
CA ILE A 702 -14.42 26.35 -0.87
C ILE A 702 -13.63 25.05 -0.85
N TRP A 703 -13.99 24.09 0.01
CA TRP A 703 -13.37 22.76 0.09
C TRP A 703 -13.43 22.00 -1.24
N LYS A 704 -14.55 22.07 -1.94
CA LYS A 704 -14.74 21.51 -3.28
C LYS A 704 -13.92 22.24 -4.35
N ARG A 705 -13.83 23.57 -4.25
CA ARG A 705 -13.12 24.42 -5.21
C ARG A 705 -11.61 24.29 -5.08
N PHE A 706 -11.06 24.21 -3.87
CA PHE A 706 -9.63 24.12 -3.63
C PHE A 706 -8.98 23.01 -4.44
N ARG A 707 -9.62 21.84 -4.52
CA ARG A 707 -9.14 20.71 -5.29
C ARG A 707 -8.83 21.05 -6.75
N LYS A 708 -9.70 21.83 -7.41
CA LYS A 708 -9.53 22.16 -8.83
C LYS A 708 -8.37 23.13 -9.08
N TRP A 709 -7.98 23.89 -8.05
CA TRP A 709 -7.03 24.98 -8.15
C TRP A 709 -5.70 24.70 -7.45
N GLY A 710 -5.47 23.45 -7.00
CA GLY A 710 -4.25 23.04 -6.33
C GLY A 710 -4.20 23.41 -4.85
N GLY A 711 -5.33 23.75 -4.25
CA GLY A 711 -5.47 23.93 -2.81
C GLY A 711 -5.63 22.58 -2.11
N ILE A 712 -5.00 22.42 -0.94
CA ILE A 712 -5.02 21.21 -0.11
C ILE A 712 -5.45 21.63 1.30
N PRO A 713 -6.76 21.81 1.55
CA PRO A 713 -7.25 22.19 2.88
C PRO A 713 -7.17 20.99 3.85
N THR A 714 -6.91 21.30 5.11
CA THR A 714 -6.84 20.32 6.20
C THR A 714 -7.50 20.89 7.45
N GLY A 715 -8.63 20.31 7.83
CA GLY A 715 -9.35 20.65 9.06
C GLY A 715 -8.79 19.85 10.23
N ILE A 716 -8.48 20.56 11.33
CA ILE A 716 -7.96 19.97 12.56
C ILE A 716 -9.01 20.18 13.64
N THR A 717 -9.46 19.11 14.29
CA THR A 717 -10.48 19.25 15.32
C THR A 717 -10.42 18.13 16.37
N GLN A 718 -10.85 18.45 17.57
CA GLN A 718 -11.03 17.50 18.66
C GLN A 718 -12.48 17.08 18.86
N ASN A 719 -13.43 17.77 18.27
CA ASN A 719 -14.86 17.52 18.45
C ASN A 719 -15.48 16.93 17.20
N VAL A 720 -15.46 15.61 17.12
CA VAL A 720 -16.00 14.85 15.98
C VAL A 720 -17.52 14.81 16.00
N LYS A 721 -18.13 14.79 17.17
CA LYS A 721 -19.58 14.75 17.30
C LYS A 721 -20.25 15.97 16.66
N ASP A 722 -19.68 17.16 16.87
CA ASP A 722 -20.17 18.39 16.25
C ASP A 722 -19.98 18.36 14.73
N LEU A 723 -18.96 17.63 14.22
CA LEU A 723 -18.75 17.44 12.78
C LEU A 723 -19.84 16.58 12.11
N LEU A 724 -20.47 15.66 12.82
CA LEU A 724 -21.34 14.63 12.23
C LEU A 724 -22.85 14.96 12.36
N THR A 725 -23.18 16.17 12.81
CA THR A 725 -24.57 16.57 13.07
C THR A 725 -25.28 17.24 11.90
N SER A 726 -24.58 17.69 10.85
CA SER A 726 -25.20 18.37 9.71
C SER A 726 -24.88 17.68 8.37
N GLN A 727 -25.79 17.85 7.41
CA GLN A 727 -25.64 17.32 6.06
C GLN A 727 -24.48 17.99 5.30
N GLU A 728 -24.18 19.25 5.61
CA GLU A 728 -23.05 19.98 5.01
C GLU A 728 -21.73 19.33 5.38
N ILE A 729 -21.63 18.78 6.58
CA ILE A 729 -20.43 18.15 7.09
C ILE A 729 -20.22 16.76 6.48
N GLU A 730 -21.29 16.03 6.19
CA GLU A 730 -21.17 14.79 5.41
C GLU A 730 -20.49 15.05 4.07
N ASN A 731 -20.82 16.16 3.42
CA ASN A 731 -20.15 16.57 2.17
C ASN A 731 -18.65 16.84 2.33
N ILE A 732 -18.16 17.26 3.49
CA ILE A 732 -16.71 17.42 3.75
C ILE A 732 -16.03 16.06 3.83
N PHE A 733 -16.61 15.11 4.58
CA PHE A 733 -16.08 13.75 4.63
C PHE A 733 -16.06 13.08 3.26
N ASP A 734 -17.13 13.20 2.48
CA ASP A 734 -17.24 12.61 1.13
C ASP A 734 -16.24 13.23 0.12
N ASN A 735 -15.72 14.41 0.41
CA ASN A 735 -14.71 15.11 -0.39
C ASN A 735 -13.32 15.10 0.28
N THR A 736 -13.07 14.15 1.17
CA THR A 736 -11.82 14.02 1.92
C THR A 736 -11.29 12.60 1.81
N ASP A 737 -10.20 12.42 1.07
CA ASP A 737 -9.55 11.11 0.93
C ASP A 737 -8.38 10.93 1.92
N PHE A 738 -8.06 11.95 2.72
CA PHE A 738 -7.01 11.89 3.73
C PHE A 738 -7.58 12.15 5.12
N VAL A 739 -7.54 11.15 6.00
CA VAL A 739 -7.93 11.33 7.41
C VAL A 739 -6.86 10.74 8.33
N LEU A 740 -6.29 11.58 9.18
CA LEU A 740 -5.39 11.15 10.25
C LEU A 740 -6.20 11.11 11.53
N MET A 741 -6.51 9.91 11.99
CA MET A 741 -7.36 9.66 13.15
C MET A 741 -6.51 9.16 14.31
N LEU A 742 -6.37 10.00 15.31
CA LEU A 742 -5.71 9.68 16.58
C LEU A 742 -6.74 9.16 17.60
N ASN A 743 -6.34 9.03 18.85
CA ASN A 743 -7.22 8.58 19.93
C ASN A 743 -8.57 9.33 19.96
N GLN A 744 -9.67 8.59 20.05
CA GLN A 744 -11.03 9.12 20.06
C GLN A 744 -11.75 8.87 21.38
N ALA A 745 -12.65 9.77 21.75
CA ALA A 745 -13.54 9.56 22.88
C ALA A 745 -14.52 8.40 22.59
N SER A 746 -14.93 7.68 23.64
CA SER A 746 -15.80 6.51 23.50
C SER A 746 -17.14 6.82 22.80
N GLY A 747 -17.70 8.02 23.00
CA GLY A 747 -18.94 8.43 22.36
C GLY A 747 -18.83 8.75 20.87
N ASP A 748 -17.67 9.16 20.40
CA ASP A 748 -17.41 9.53 18.99
C ASP A 748 -16.97 8.33 18.17
N ARG A 749 -16.33 7.36 18.82
CA ARG A 749 -15.75 6.16 18.22
C ARG A 749 -16.75 5.35 17.41
N ASP A 750 -17.92 5.05 18.00
CA ASP A 750 -18.92 4.19 17.38
C ASP A 750 -19.59 4.87 16.17
N ILE A 751 -19.74 6.18 16.24
CA ILE A 751 -20.27 7.00 15.13
C ILE A 751 -19.27 7.01 13.97
N LEU A 752 -17.98 7.25 14.26
CA LEU A 752 -16.90 7.20 13.28
C LEU A 752 -16.72 5.83 12.66
N ALA A 753 -16.76 4.78 13.49
CA ALA A 753 -16.68 3.39 13.04
C ALA A 753 -17.75 3.06 11.99
N LYS A 754 -18.99 3.45 12.27
CA LYS A 754 -20.11 3.23 11.36
C LYS A 754 -19.99 4.08 10.09
N LYS A 755 -19.62 5.38 10.20
CA LYS A 755 -19.52 6.30 9.07
C LYS A 755 -18.37 5.96 8.14
N LEU A 756 -17.20 5.62 8.68
CA LEU A 756 -15.97 5.33 7.94
C LEU A 756 -15.74 3.83 7.73
N LYS A 757 -16.70 2.98 8.11
CA LYS A 757 -16.63 1.50 8.00
C LYS A 757 -15.35 0.93 8.63
N ILE A 758 -15.00 1.43 9.82
CA ILE A 758 -13.85 0.96 10.58
C ILE A 758 -14.16 -0.37 11.25
N SER A 759 -13.31 -1.38 11.06
CA SER A 759 -13.48 -2.69 11.68
C SER A 759 -13.23 -2.67 13.19
N PRO A 760 -13.73 -3.64 13.97
CA PRO A 760 -13.40 -3.77 15.38
C PRO A 760 -11.90 -3.90 15.66
N TYR A 761 -11.14 -4.50 14.74
CA TYR A 761 -9.68 -4.62 14.82
C TYR A 761 -8.99 -3.27 14.64
N GLN A 762 -9.43 -2.48 13.66
CA GLN A 762 -8.93 -1.12 13.42
C GLN A 762 -9.29 -0.18 14.58
N LEU A 763 -10.47 -0.34 15.18
CA LEU A 763 -10.90 0.47 16.33
C LEU A 763 -9.93 0.42 17.50
N ASN A 764 -9.21 -0.68 17.70
CA ASN A 764 -8.23 -0.80 18.77
C ASN A 764 -7.10 0.24 18.66
N TYR A 765 -6.77 0.68 17.44
CA TYR A 765 -5.72 1.68 17.19
C TYR A 765 -6.14 3.13 17.46
N ILE A 766 -7.43 3.37 17.65
CA ILE A 766 -7.97 4.69 18.01
C ILE A 766 -8.69 4.68 19.37
N THR A 767 -8.65 3.52 20.07
CA THR A 767 -9.20 3.34 21.39
C THR A 767 -8.05 3.03 22.33
N ASN A 768 -7.83 3.81 23.38
CA ASN A 768 -6.74 3.62 24.32
C ASN A 768 -5.32 3.67 23.69
N SER A 769 -5.19 4.31 22.53
CA SER A 769 -3.90 4.52 21.88
C SER A 769 -3.11 5.61 22.58
N ASN A 770 -1.79 5.52 22.52
CA ASN A 770 -0.90 6.55 23.03
C ASN A 770 -0.90 7.78 22.11
N ALA A 771 -0.33 8.90 22.61
CA ALA A 771 -0.14 10.07 21.76
C ALA A 771 0.73 9.73 20.53
N GLY A 772 0.27 10.12 19.34
CA GLY A 772 0.94 9.83 18.08
C GLY A 772 0.65 8.43 17.49
N GLU A 773 -0.29 7.69 18.05
CA GLU A 773 -0.77 6.42 17.49
C GLU A 773 -2.20 6.57 16.97
N GLY A 774 -2.54 5.87 15.88
CA GLY A 774 -3.86 5.98 15.29
C GLY A 774 -4.03 5.25 13.95
N LEU A 775 -5.00 5.70 13.18
CA LEU A 775 -5.29 5.23 11.82
C LEU A 775 -5.07 6.34 10.80
N LEU A 776 -4.41 6.02 9.72
CA LEU A 776 -4.26 6.89 8.56
C LEU A 776 -5.11 6.35 7.40
N PHE A 777 -6.05 7.16 6.93
CA PHE A 777 -6.83 6.91 5.73
C PHE A 777 -6.17 7.66 4.57
N PHE A 778 -5.92 6.96 3.49
CA PHE A 778 -5.35 7.49 2.27
C PHE A 778 -6.08 6.91 1.06
N GLY A 779 -7.13 7.57 0.61
CA GLY A 779 -8.08 7.01 -0.34
C GLY A 779 -8.79 5.81 0.27
N ASN A 780 -8.65 4.66 -0.37
CA ASN A 780 -9.24 3.40 0.13
C ASN A 780 -8.32 2.65 1.11
N THR A 781 -7.08 3.10 1.26
CA THR A 781 -6.08 2.48 2.13
C THR A 781 -6.26 2.94 3.57
N ILE A 782 -6.35 2.01 4.53
CA ILE A 782 -6.42 2.30 5.97
C ILE A 782 -5.24 1.62 6.66
N VAL A 783 -4.29 2.42 7.14
CA VAL A 783 -3.06 1.92 7.77
C VAL A 783 -3.00 2.35 9.24
N PRO A 784 -2.81 1.42 10.18
CA PRO A 784 -2.52 1.80 11.55
C PRO A 784 -1.10 2.37 11.62
N PHE A 785 -0.91 3.51 12.29
CA PHE A 785 0.37 4.18 12.35
C PHE A 785 0.83 4.48 13.77
N ILE A 786 2.15 4.58 13.91
CA ILE A 786 2.85 5.00 15.12
C ILE A 786 3.84 6.10 14.74
N ASP A 787 3.64 7.29 15.27
CA ASP A 787 4.53 8.42 15.08
C ASP A 787 5.43 8.63 16.30
N LYS A 788 6.50 7.84 16.39
CA LYS A 788 7.53 7.98 17.43
C LYS A 788 8.70 8.80 16.90
N PHE A 789 8.48 10.11 16.80
CA PHE A 789 9.53 11.00 16.36
C PHE A 789 10.63 11.12 17.45
N PRO A 790 11.93 11.05 17.10
CA PRO A 790 13.01 11.12 18.08
C PRO A 790 13.03 12.48 18.79
N LYS A 791 13.04 12.47 20.13
CA LYS A 791 12.94 13.69 20.96
C LYS A 791 14.20 14.55 20.96
N ASP A 792 15.33 13.98 20.58
CA ASP A 792 16.64 14.62 20.52
C ASP A 792 16.88 15.44 19.24
N THR A 793 15.95 15.38 18.30
CA THR A 793 16.04 16.12 17.04
C THR A 793 15.59 17.58 17.18
N MET A 794 16.19 18.46 16.37
CA MET A 794 15.76 19.86 16.27
C MET A 794 14.30 19.95 15.79
N LEU A 795 13.92 19.11 14.82
CA LEU A 795 12.55 19.06 14.34
C LEU A 795 11.55 18.70 15.43
N TYR A 796 11.85 17.75 16.33
CA TYR A 796 10.96 17.44 17.45
C TYR A 796 10.73 18.66 18.34
N LYS A 797 11.80 19.38 18.69
CA LYS A 797 11.74 20.59 19.55
C LYS A 797 10.90 21.70 18.90
N LEU A 798 10.90 21.81 17.57
CA LEU A 798 10.07 22.77 16.83
C LEU A 798 8.59 22.39 16.80
N MET A 799 8.30 21.09 16.78
CA MET A 799 6.94 20.56 16.63
C MET A 799 6.23 20.33 17.97
N THR A 800 6.98 20.09 19.07
CA THR A 800 6.36 19.79 20.36
C THR A 800 5.52 20.95 20.88
N THR A 801 4.40 20.61 21.50
CA THR A 801 3.53 21.58 22.22
C THR A 801 3.83 21.67 23.70
N LYS A 802 4.73 20.81 24.20
CA LYS A 802 5.12 20.79 25.62
C LYS A 802 6.28 21.75 25.85
N PRO A 803 6.10 22.81 26.66
CA PRO A 803 7.15 23.80 26.89
C PRO A 803 8.45 23.23 27.52
N GLU A 804 8.33 22.11 28.25
CA GLU A 804 9.46 21.42 28.88
C GLU A 804 10.33 20.69 27.87
N GLU A 805 9.72 20.18 26.79
CA GLU A 805 10.40 19.42 25.71
C GLU A 805 10.88 20.34 24.56
N ALA A 806 10.43 21.59 24.53
CA ALA A 806 10.81 22.59 23.51
C ALA A 806 12.14 23.28 23.79
N LYS A 807 12.67 23.13 24.99
CA LYS A 807 13.99 23.67 25.42
C LYS A 807 15.06 22.61 25.06
#